data_a372ab0d15d8b75a98683ed92add55ed
#
_entry.id   a372ab0d15d8b75a98683ed92add55ed
#
_cell.length_a   1.000
_cell.length_b   1.000
_cell.length_c   1.000
_cell.angle_alpha   90.00
_cell.angle_beta   90.00
_cell.angle_gamma   90.00
#
_symmetry.space_group_name_H-M   'P 1'
#
loop_
_entity.id
_entity.type
_entity.pdbx_description
1 polymer ?
#
loop_
_entity_poly.entity_id
_entity_poly.type
_entity_poly.pdbx_seq_one_letter_code
_entity_poly.pdbx_strand_id
1 'polypeptide(L)'
;MDADYALLSLSKIVQSACSVSNFSQLVSGITRSQYNSVRNMTDVSCIDHVYCNYKHRCSPVTITSNGASDHDQLSYIRYSKDPPSPAKIIRKRSYKNFVKEAFIEDMKNVDWSDVYTCKDVDMAAEMFGSKFRFILNNHAPWVKIQARKNFIPWLTSQTKELMKLRDDWKSKAKELCTSTAGQTASLAEVEAWDIYKYYRNKVNNRKKSEEKVFKSEKISENLHSAEQTWKTAKLFMDWKTQGSPSQLEIGGRLVTKASIIAKHINDFFANKVQRIRDAIPNVPANYLTCHKIMEDKSCRLSLSHVQVKRVRDLLKNLKSSKSTSIDELDNYTVKVAADIIAEPLHHIVTLSILQKKFPLCWKFGKIIPLHKKECPLQAKNYRPVTILSPLSKVLERLITRNHIFHTNLHGYRRNRSTQTALIQMYDRWVKAAVAGQVTGVVLLDLSAAFDLVDPSILLKKLKIYGIDDDMLQWIGSYLTNRQQGVWIDHVLSEPLPCEVGVPQGSILGPLLFLIFYNDLPYSLSCGIDAYADDSTMSATAPDIPSIGQALTESCSIVSKWMWANKLKLNADKTHLLLVGTAERLRTVREPVPVEMEGLTLAEGPDKCELLLGVMIQADLKWHGQFGILHEKLKTRLAGLMKLQFIVQRQTMKTLTEGLFNSVLVYCLPLYGGGDKGEVQATQVLQNKAAQIVTQSPPRAHRDTMYDNLGWLNVNQMIVYHTLLTVYRIRQSSEPEYLAEQLQFDNRNGRVIVPNWKLDLAQRSFCIWGADSWDRLPEHIRKARKIGKFKTGMKQWVKQNIPRFEQ
;
A
#
# COMPACT_ATOMS: atom_id res chain seq x y z
N MET A 1 19.65 34.53 21.49
CA MET A 1 19.17 33.80 20.29
C MET A 1 19.82 32.41 20.10
N ASP A 2 20.70 31.94 20.96
CA ASP A 2 21.45 30.68 20.71
C ASP A 2 21.06 29.50 21.63
N ALA A 3 20.08 29.67 22.52
CA ALA A 3 19.62 28.58 23.39
C ALA A 3 18.64 27.60 22.66
N ASP A 4 18.08 28.01 21.53
CA ASP A 4 17.10 27.21 20.76
C ASP A 4 17.72 26.11 19.92
N TYR A 5 18.98 26.20 19.53
CA TYR A 5 19.61 25.27 18.60
C TYR A 5 19.98 23.90 19.21
N ALA A 6 20.43 23.86 20.47
CA ALA A 6 20.78 22.59 21.14
C ALA A 6 19.53 21.80 21.60
N LEU A 7 18.44 22.48 21.94
CA LEU A 7 17.13 21.88 22.25
C LEU A 7 16.45 21.29 21.02
N LEU A 8 16.67 21.88 19.85
CA LEU A 8 16.06 21.44 18.59
C LEU A 8 16.62 20.10 18.08
N SER A 9 17.87 19.76 18.33
CA SER A 9 18.48 18.53 17.77
C SER A 9 18.12 17.27 18.55
N LEU A 10 18.18 17.30 19.89
CA LEU A 10 17.72 16.18 20.74
C LEU A 10 16.19 16.02 20.67
N SER A 11 15.46 17.15 20.60
CA SER A 11 14.01 17.15 20.47
C SER A 11 13.53 16.52 19.14
N LYS A 12 14.23 16.71 18.02
CA LYS A 12 13.86 16.12 16.73
C LYS A 12 13.97 14.59 16.72
N ILE A 13 15.03 14.03 17.31
CA ILE A 13 15.21 12.58 17.41
C ILE A 13 14.14 11.97 18.33
N VAL A 14 13.93 12.57 19.50
CA VAL A 14 12.91 12.11 20.45
C VAL A 14 11.52 12.33 19.92
N GLN A 15 11.22 13.45 19.27
CA GLN A 15 9.93 13.71 18.60
C GLN A 15 9.66 12.72 17.48
N SER A 16 10.66 12.40 16.66
CA SER A 16 10.55 11.39 15.63
C SER A 16 10.27 9.99 16.22
N ALA A 17 11.00 9.59 17.27
CA ALA A 17 10.75 8.34 17.97
C ALA A 17 9.38 8.29 18.65
N CYS A 18 8.94 9.41 19.25
CA CYS A 18 7.62 9.54 19.88
C CYS A 18 6.48 9.52 18.86
N SER A 19 6.64 10.16 17.70
CA SER A 19 5.63 10.13 16.63
C SER A 19 5.44 8.72 16.04
N VAL A 20 6.53 7.97 15.88
CA VAL A 20 6.50 6.55 15.46
C VAL A 20 5.78 5.67 16.49
N SER A 21 5.89 6.02 17.78
CA SER A 21 5.30 5.26 18.89
C SER A 21 3.97 5.82 19.40
N ASN A 22 3.41 6.83 18.73
CA ASN A 22 2.16 7.53 19.15
C ASN A 22 2.25 8.18 20.54
N PHE A 23 3.40 8.68 20.92
CA PHE A 23 3.55 9.50 22.11
C PHE A 23 3.52 10.99 21.76
N SER A 24 2.84 11.78 22.58
CA SER A 24 2.83 13.24 22.52
C SER A 24 3.51 13.82 23.73
N GLN A 25 4.39 14.81 23.54
CA GLN A 25 4.93 15.62 24.62
C GLN A 25 3.83 16.54 25.17
N LEU A 26 3.69 16.60 26.48
CA LEU A 26 2.68 17.41 27.18
C LEU A 26 3.24 18.72 27.72
N VAL A 27 4.53 18.83 27.91
CA VAL A 27 5.20 20.03 28.45
C VAL A 27 5.60 20.95 27.30
N SER A 28 5.19 22.21 27.35
CA SER A 28 5.46 23.23 26.32
C SER A 28 6.09 24.50 26.85
N GLY A 29 6.57 24.49 28.09
CA GLY A 29 7.17 25.66 28.76
C GLY A 29 8.54 25.37 29.35
N ILE A 30 9.13 26.43 29.90
CA ILE A 30 10.43 26.35 30.63
C ILE A 30 10.20 25.56 31.92
N THR A 31 11.08 24.59 32.20
CA THR A 31 10.99 23.71 33.39
C THR A 31 12.23 23.81 34.28
N ARG A 32 13.25 24.55 33.88
CA ARG A 32 14.44 24.80 34.65
C ARG A 32 14.94 26.22 34.42
N SER A 33 15.29 26.89 35.50
CA SER A 33 15.91 28.20 35.46
C SER A 33 17.13 28.22 36.40
N GLN A 34 18.30 28.50 35.89
CA GLN A 34 19.54 28.55 36.72
C GLN A 34 20.30 29.83 36.44
N TYR A 35 20.67 30.56 37.50
CA TYR A 35 21.50 31.76 37.35
C TYR A 35 22.94 31.37 37.06
N ASN A 36 23.48 31.92 35.96
CA ASN A 36 24.88 31.72 35.57
C ASN A 36 25.67 32.97 35.93
N SER A 37 26.43 32.86 37.01
CA SER A 37 27.26 34.00 37.55
C SER A 37 28.37 34.43 36.60
N VAL A 38 28.85 33.56 35.71
CA VAL A 38 29.91 33.89 34.76
C VAL A 38 29.38 34.76 33.61
N ARG A 39 28.12 34.51 33.20
CA ARG A 39 27.47 35.27 32.13
C ARG A 39 26.55 36.38 32.62
N ASN A 40 26.38 36.50 33.95
CA ASN A 40 25.42 37.41 34.58
C ASN A 40 24.01 37.33 33.95
N MET A 41 23.57 36.11 33.61
CA MET A 41 22.28 35.83 32.99
C MET A 41 21.62 34.58 33.62
N THR A 42 20.31 34.50 33.57
CA THR A 42 19.59 33.27 33.94
C THR A 42 19.44 32.38 32.71
N ASP A 43 20.10 31.25 32.75
CA ASP A 43 19.93 30.19 31.73
C ASP A 43 18.58 29.49 31.96
N VAL A 44 17.74 29.43 30.94
CA VAL A 44 16.43 28.81 31.00
C VAL A 44 16.34 27.64 29.98
N SER A 45 15.73 26.54 30.38
CA SER A 45 15.63 25.38 29.53
C SER A 45 14.35 24.57 29.81
N CYS A 46 13.91 23.80 28.86
CA CYS A 46 12.86 22.79 29.01
C CYS A 46 13.50 21.39 28.94
N ILE A 47 13.93 20.87 30.09
CA ILE A 47 14.59 19.57 30.17
C ILE A 47 13.70 18.47 30.75
N ASP A 48 12.65 18.86 31.46
CA ASP A 48 11.69 17.90 32.01
C ASP A 48 10.58 17.64 31.04
N HIS A 49 10.38 16.39 30.67
CA HIS A 49 9.45 15.97 29.64
C HIS A 49 8.40 15.00 30.18
N VAL A 50 7.15 15.20 29.78
CA VAL A 50 6.07 14.26 30.06
C VAL A 50 5.49 13.76 28.72
N TYR A 51 5.70 12.50 28.42
CA TYR A 51 5.20 11.86 27.22
C TYR A 51 3.96 11.01 27.50
N CYS A 52 2.92 11.18 26.72
CA CYS A 52 1.70 10.40 26.82
C CYS A 52 1.21 9.93 25.44
N ASN A 53 0.81 8.66 25.36
CA ASN A 53 0.18 8.10 24.16
C ASN A 53 -1.32 8.42 24.05
N TYR A 54 -1.89 9.08 25.06
CA TYR A 54 -3.31 9.49 25.10
C TYR A 54 -3.42 10.94 25.60
N LYS A 55 -2.87 11.90 24.82
CA LYS A 55 -2.86 13.34 25.17
C LYS A 55 -4.24 13.85 25.58
N HIS A 56 -5.31 13.40 24.91
CA HIS A 56 -6.68 13.78 25.22
C HIS A 56 -7.21 13.27 26.59
N ARG A 57 -6.46 12.40 27.28
CA ARG A 57 -6.77 11.91 28.63
C ARG A 57 -5.93 12.57 29.72
N CYS A 58 -5.17 13.57 29.38
CA CYS A 58 -4.39 14.33 30.33
C CYS A 58 -4.85 15.79 30.31
N SER A 59 -4.88 16.44 31.49
CA SER A 59 -4.99 17.89 31.52
C SER A 59 -3.73 18.52 30.90
N PRO A 60 -3.76 19.78 30.49
CA PRO A 60 -2.53 20.54 30.28
C PRO A 60 -1.61 20.40 31.48
N VAL A 61 -0.30 20.35 31.22
CA VAL A 61 0.70 20.33 32.29
C VAL A 61 0.81 21.73 32.87
N THR A 62 0.67 21.86 34.17
CA THR A 62 0.92 23.10 34.90
C THR A 62 2.36 23.07 35.41
N ILE A 63 3.12 24.11 35.12
CA ILE A 63 4.50 24.30 35.54
C ILE A 63 4.48 25.33 36.68
N THR A 64 4.99 24.95 37.85
CA THR A 64 4.95 25.81 39.04
C THR A 64 6.33 25.84 39.64
N SER A 65 6.90 27.03 39.78
CA SER A 65 8.14 27.22 40.54
C SER A 65 7.87 27.01 42.02
N ASN A 66 8.70 26.18 42.66
CA ASN A 66 8.59 25.86 44.08
C ASN A 66 9.69 26.51 44.92
N GLY A 67 10.64 27.19 44.29
CA GLY A 67 11.76 27.88 44.97
C GLY A 67 12.74 26.95 45.70
N ALA A 68 12.54 25.65 45.71
CA ALA A 68 13.38 24.66 46.39
C ALA A 68 14.41 23.97 45.49
N SER A 69 14.26 24.13 44.18
CA SER A 69 15.10 23.49 43.14
C SER A 69 15.20 24.41 41.92
N ASP A 70 16.24 24.24 41.11
CA ASP A 70 16.38 24.85 39.79
C ASP A 70 15.42 24.23 38.75
N HIS A 71 14.72 23.15 39.13
CA HIS A 71 13.64 22.53 38.34
C HIS A 71 12.26 22.92 38.84
N ASP A 72 11.36 23.27 37.96
CA ASP A 72 9.97 23.56 38.29
C ASP A 72 9.16 22.28 38.47
N GLN A 73 8.14 22.37 39.32
CA GLN A 73 7.24 21.25 39.54
C GLN A 73 6.24 21.11 38.38
N LEU A 74 6.18 19.92 37.80
CA LEU A 74 5.21 19.58 36.77
C LEU A 74 4.00 18.87 37.38
N SER A 75 2.80 19.43 37.19
CA SER A 75 1.55 18.84 37.65
C SER A 75 0.59 18.63 36.50
N TYR A 76 -0.03 17.46 36.41
CA TYR A 76 -1.09 17.17 35.45
C TYR A 76 -2.06 16.13 36.01
N ILE A 77 -3.31 16.18 35.54
CA ILE A 77 -4.36 15.22 35.89
C ILE A 77 -4.49 14.23 34.75
N ARG A 78 -4.33 12.95 35.04
CA ARG A 78 -4.69 11.88 34.14
C ARG A 78 -6.12 11.42 34.43
N TYR A 79 -7.02 11.68 33.49
CA TYR A 79 -8.40 11.22 33.61
C TYR A 79 -8.48 9.69 33.64
N SER A 80 -9.31 9.16 34.53
CA SER A 80 -9.53 7.73 34.66
C SER A 80 -9.99 7.14 33.31
N LYS A 81 -9.81 5.85 33.13
CA LYS A 81 -10.33 5.14 31.96
C LYS A 81 -11.82 5.41 31.82
N ASP A 82 -12.26 5.71 30.59
CA ASP A 82 -13.68 5.72 30.29
C ASP A 82 -14.34 4.43 30.79
N PRO A 83 -15.60 4.49 31.23
CA PRO A 83 -16.33 3.29 31.57
C PRO A 83 -16.21 2.29 30.42
N PRO A 84 -16.11 1.00 30.69
CA PRO A 84 -15.91 0.01 29.64
C PRO A 84 -17.03 0.19 28.60
N SER A 85 -16.67 0.55 27.38
CA SER A 85 -17.63 0.66 26.30
C SER A 85 -18.43 -0.65 26.22
N PRO A 86 -19.75 -0.59 26.00
CA PRO A 86 -20.58 -1.78 25.92
C PRO A 86 -20.00 -2.77 24.93
N ALA A 87 -20.23 -4.07 25.18
CA ALA A 87 -19.69 -5.11 24.33
C ALA A 87 -20.17 -4.89 22.89
N LYS A 88 -19.20 -4.81 21.96
CA LYS A 88 -19.48 -4.56 20.55
C LYS A 88 -20.20 -5.75 19.94
N ILE A 89 -21.41 -5.56 19.45
CA ILE A 89 -22.15 -6.58 18.69
C ILE A 89 -21.72 -6.48 17.24
N ILE A 90 -21.17 -7.57 16.72
CA ILE A 90 -20.72 -7.69 15.32
C ILE A 90 -21.72 -8.55 14.55
N ARG A 91 -22.31 -8.01 13.48
CA ARG A 91 -23.14 -8.78 12.55
C ARG A 91 -22.27 -9.29 11.41
N LYS A 92 -22.16 -10.61 11.23
CA LYS A 92 -21.40 -11.20 10.12
C LYS A 92 -22.09 -12.43 9.55
N ARG A 93 -21.80 -12.77 8.28
CA ARG A 93 -22.23 -14.05 7.71
C ARG A 93 -21.47 -15.20 8.36
N SER A 94 -22.18 -16.25 8.74
CA SER A 94 -21.61 -17.47 9.28
C SER A 94 -21.44 -18.51 8.18
N TYR A 95 -20.19 -18.84 7.88
CA TYR A 95 -19.83 -19.94 6.97
C TYR A 95 -19.49 -21.22 7.71
N LYS A 96 -19.83 -21.32 9.02
CA LYS A 96 -19.44 -22.46 9.86
C LYS A 96 -20.03 -23.78 9.32
N ASN A 97 -21.28 -23.73 8.90
CA ASN A 97 -22.04 -24.88 8.40
C ASN A 97 -22.25 -24.80 6.87
N PHE A 98 -21.47 -23.97 6.16
CA PHE A 98 -21.59 -23.85 4.72
C PHE A 98 -21.04 -25.09 4.02
N VAL A 99 -21.91 -25.88 3.41
CA VAL A 99 -21.58 -27.05 2.58
C VAL A 99 -21.71 -26.62 1.13
N LYS A 100 -20.59 -26.68 0.39
CA LYS A 100 -20.51 -26.18 -0.99
C LYS A 100 -21.44 -26.96 -1.92
N GLU A 101 -21.51 -28.27 -1.76
CA GLU A 101 -22.31 -29.18 -2.59
C GLU A 101 -23.81 -28.91 -2.42
N ALA A 102 -24.29 -28.75 -1.19
CA ALA A 102 -25.66 -28.41 -0.87
C ALA A 102 -26.04 -27.02 -1.44
N PHE A 103 -25.16 -26.03 -1.29
CA PHE A 103 -25.38 -24.70 -1.86
C PHE A 103 -25.50 -24.74 -3.40
N ILE A 104 -24.66 -25.54 -4.08
CA ILE A 104 -24.70 -25.73 -5.53
C ILE A 104 -26.03 -26.39 -5.93
N GLU A 105 -26.50 -27.38 -5.18
CA GLU A 105 -27.74 -28.09 -5.48
C GLU A 105 -28.96 -27.18 -5.35
N ASP A 106 -29.06 -26.44 -4.26
CA ASP A 106 -30.14 -25.47 -4.09
C ASP A 106 -30.11 -24.37 -5.16
N MET A 107 -28.90 -23.92 -5.56
CA MET A 107 -28.76 -22.96 -6.65
C MET A 107 -29.18 -23.50 -8.02
N LYS A 108 -29.06 -24.82 -8.31
CA LYS A 108 -29.56 -25.43 -9.52
C LYS A 108 -31.09 -25.46 -9.56
N ASN A 109 -31.72 -25.61 -8.39
CA ASN A 109 -33.18 -25.69 -8.26
C ASN A 109 -33.85 -24.29 -8.30
N VAL A 110 -33.06 -23.20 -8.41
CA VAL A 110 -33.63 -21.85 -8.55
C VAL A 110 -34.28 -21.70 -9.93
N ASP A 111 -35.57 -21.34 -9.95
CA ASP A 111 -36.24 -20.93 -11.17
C ASP A 111 -35.78 -19.51 -11.57
N TRP A 112 -35.15 -19.41 -12.74
CA TRP A 112 -34.66 -18.16 -13.34
C TRP A 112 -35.56 -17.64 -14.46
N SER A 113 -36.77 -18.22 -14.68
CA SER A 113 -37.64 -17.89 -15.79
C SER A 113 -38.07 -16.42 -15.81
N ASP A 114 -38.36 -15.84 -14.65
CA ASP A 114 -38.68 -14.42 -14.48
C ASP A 114 -37.50 -13.48 -14.85
N VAL A 115 -36.27 -13.88 -14.56
CA VAL A 115 -35.08 -13.15 -14.98
C VAL A 115 -34.95 -13.17 -16.51
N TYR A 116 -35.19 -14.31 -17.15
CA TYR A 116 -35.10 -14.43 -18.60
C TYR A 116 -36.23 -13.74 -19.35
N THR A 117 -37.42 -13.67 -18.77
CA THR A 117 -38.60 -13.00 -19.41
C THR A 117 -38.59 -11.49 -19.16
N CYS A 118 -37.82 -11.02 -18.15
CA CYS A 118 -37.68 -9.60 -17.84
C CYS A 118 -36.98 -8.85 -18.96
N LYS A 119 -37.63 -7.74 -19.42
CA LYS A 119 -37.09 -6.88 -20.49
C LYS A 119 -36.32 -5.67 -19.94
N ASP A 120 -36.39 -5.37 -18.65
CA ASP A 120 -35.68 -4.24 -18.05
C ASP A 120 -34.45 -4.75 -17.29
N VAL A 121 -33.30 -4.15 -17.56
CA VAL A 121 -32.02 -4.56 -16.99
C VAL A 121 -31.91 -4.34 -15.48
N ASP A 122 -32.53 -3.28 -14.93
CA ASP A 122 -32.49 -2.98 -13.49
C ASP A 122 -33.35 -4.01 -12.75
N MET A 123 -34.57 -4.29 -13.24
CA MET A 123 -35.46 -5.32 -12.67
C MET A 123 -34.83 -6.71 -12.74
N ALA A 124 -34.28 -7.10 -13.88
CA ALA A 124 -33.62 -8.40 -14.05
C ALA A 124 -32.44 -8.58 -13.09
N ALA A 125 -31.61 -7.53 -12.90
CA ALA A 125 -30.49 -7.55 -11.99
C ALA A 125 -30.92 -7.64 -10.51
N GLU A 126 -32.03 -6.99 -10.16
CA GLU A 126 -32.57 -7.01 -8.81
C GLU A 126 -33.22 -8.35 -8.46
N MET A 127 -34.02 -8.93 -9.39
CA MET A 127 -34.59 -10.29 -9.28
C MET A 127 -33.49 -11.32 -9.09
N PHE A 128 -32.44 -11.26 -9.93
CA PHE A 128 -31.29 -12.15 -9.82
C PHE A 128 -30.63 -12.03 -8.43
N GLY A 129 -30.34 -10.79 -8.00
CA GLY A 129 -29.71 -10.53 -6.70
C GLY A 129 -30.55 -11.03 -5.53
N SER A 130 -31.87 -10.87 -5.60
CA SER A 130 -32.82 -11.32 -4.57
C SER A 130 -32.89 -12.83 -4.46
N LYS A 131 -33.00 -13.55 -5.58
CA LYS A 131 -32.98 -15.02 -5.60
C LYS A 131 -31.66 -15.57 -5.09
N PHE A 132 -30.52 -15.01 -5.53
CA PHE A 132 -29.23 -15.44 -5.05
C PHE A 132 -29.08 -15.21 -3.54
N ARG A 133 -29.48 -14.03 -3.04
CA ARG A 133 -29.44 -13.72 -1.58
C ARG A 133 -30.31 -14.67 -0.76
N PHE A 134 -31.46 -15.04 -1.26
CA PHE A 134 -32.36 -15.96 -0.56
C PHE A 134 -31.67 -17.29 -0.30
N ILE A 135 -31.10 -17.93 -1.33
CA ILE A 135 -30.35 -19.18 -1.17
C ILE A 135 -29.11 -18.99 -0.28
N LEU A 136 -28.36 -17.91 -0.50
CA LEU A 136 -27.17 -17.62 0.31
C LEU A 136 -27.49 -17.44 1.79
N ASN A 137 -28.65 -16.87 2.14
CA ASN A 137 -29.05 -16.68 3.55
C ASN A 137 -29.37 -18.01 4.24
N ASN A 138 -29.87 -19.00 3.50
CA ASN A 138 -30.10 -20.35 4.05
C ASN A 138 -28.77 -21.05 4.39
N HIS A 139 -27.75 -20.92 3.54
CA HIS A 139 -26.46 -21.62 3.72
C HIS A 139 -25.44 -20.82 4.54
N ALA A 140 -25.49 -19.51 4.49
CA ALA A 140 -24.58 -18.61 5.21
C ALA A 140 -25.35 -17.46 5.89
N PRO A 141 -26.13 -17.75 6.93
CA PRO A 141 -26.99 -16.76 7.61
C PRO A 141 -26.20 -15.66 8.29
N TRP A 142 -26.85 -14.51 8.48
CA TRP A 142 -26.31 -13.42 9.27
C TRP A 142 -26.42 -13.73 10.77
N VAL A 143 -25.32 -13.72 11.49
CA VAL A 143 -25.27 -13.96 12.94
C VAL A 143 -24.76 -12.72 13.67
N LYS A 144 -25.34 -12.44 14.83
CA LYS A 144 -24.85 -11.42 15.76
C LYS A 144 -23.87 -12.08 16.73
N ILE A 145 -22.66 -11.56 16.81
CA ILE A 145 -21.61 -12.04 17.71
C ILE A 145 -21.21 -10.90 18.64
N GLN A 146 -21.26 -11.17 19.93
CA GLN A 146 -20.76 -10.25 20.94
C GLN A 146 -19.24 -10.38 21.04
N ALA A 147 -18.52 -9.31 20.68
CA ALA A 147 -17.07 -9.29 20.81
C ALA A 147 -16.70 -9.20 22.29
N ARG A 148 -16.12 -10.26 22.83
CA ARG A 148 -15.62 -10.27 24.22
C ARG A 148 -14.32 -9.49 24.27
N LYS A 149 -14.23 -8.41 25.05
CA LYS A 149 -13.04 -7.54 25.14
C LYS A 149 -11.78 -8.23 25.64
N ASN A 150 -11.92 -9.23 26.53
CA ASN A 150 -10.81 -9.89 27.23
C ASN A 150 -10.78 -11.40 26.99
N PHE A 151 -11.30 -11.88 25.85
CA PHE A 151 -11.22 -13.28 25.54
C PHE A 151 -9.80 -13.64 25.05
N ILE A 152 -9.08 -14.38 25.87
CA ILE A 152 -7.78 -14.96 25.54
C ILE A 152 -8.03 -16.38 25.05
N PRO A 153 -8.03 -16.65 23.74
CA PRO A 153 -8.51 -17.89 23.15
C PRO A 153 -7.67 -19.11 23.51
N TRP A 154 -6.43 -18.89 23.93
CA TRP A 154 -5.47 -19.95 24.25
C TRP A 154 -5.41 -20.28 25.74
N LEU A 155 -6.12 -19.58 26.61
CA LEU A 155 -6.07 -19.78 28.06
C LEU A 155 -7.02 -20.90 28.48
N THR A 156 -6.48 -22.04 28.88
CA THR A 156 -7.26 -23.23 29.32
C THR A 156 -7.88 -23.04 30.70
N SER A 157 -8.88 -23.88 31.03
CA SER A 157 -9.49 -23.93 32.37
C SER A 157 -8.47 -24.26 33.46
N GLN A 158 -7.57 -25.18 33.19
CA GLN A 158 -6.53 -25.55 34.14
C GLN A 158 -5.57 -24.39 34.46
N THR A 159 -5.21 -23.58 33.47
CA THR A 159 -4.37 -22.41 33.71
C THR A 159 -5.13 -21.33 34.48
N LYS A 160 -6.45 -21.18 34.27
CA LYS A 160 -7.29 -20.27 35.09
C LYS A 160 -7.37 -20.72 36.55
N GLU A 161 -7.43 -21.99 36.83
CA GLU A 161 -7.37 -22.56 38.21
C GLU A 161 -6.03 -22.23 38.88
N LEU A 162 -4.92 -22.47 38.19
CA LEU A 162 -3.59 -22.06 38.68
C LEU A 162 -3.46 -20.57 38.92
N MET A 163 -4.11 -19.74 38.08
CA MET A 163 -4.16 -18.29 38.28
C MET A 163 -4.95 -17.92 39.55
N LYS A 164 -6.02 -18.62 39.81
CA LYS A 164 -6.80 -18.43 41.05
C LYS A 164 -5.94 -18.75 42.27
N LEU A 165 -5.34 -19.96 42.30
CA LEU A 165 -4.43 -20.35 43.38
C LEU A 165 -3.29 -19.36 43.61
N ARG A 166 -2.68 -18.84 42.51
CA ARG A 166 -1.65 -17.82 42.60
C ARG A 166 -2.18 -16.52 43.26
N ASP A 167 -3.39 -16.11 42.90
CA ASP A 167 -3.99 -14.86 43.39
C ASP A 167 -4.42 -15.02 44.86
N ASP A 168 -4.93 -16.20 45.26
CA ASP A 168 -5.28 -16.56 46.63
C ASP A 168 -4.03 -16.50 47.55
N TRP A 169 -2.93 -17.15 47.13
CA TRP A 169 -1.69 -17.09 47.86
C TRP A 169 -1.06 -15.71 47.92
N LYS A 170 -1.24 -14.87 46.89
CA LYS A 170 -0.83 -13.47 46.90
C LYS A 170 -1.59 -12.65 47.92
N SER A 171 -2.88 -12.89 48.03
CA SER A 171 -3.74 -12.21 49.02
C SER A 171 -3.34 -12.62 50.44
N LYS A 172 -3.17 -13.91 50.67
CA LYS A 172 -2.71 -14.43 51.96
C LYS A 172 -1.35 -13.88 52.39
N ALA A 173 -0.37 -13.85 51.47
CA ALA A 173 0.95 -13.26 51.77
C ALA A 173 0.86 -11.77 52.12
N LYS A 174 -0.05 -11.01 51.44
CA LYS A 174 -0.28 -9.60 51.78
C LYS A 174 -0.98 -9.40 53.13
N GLU A 175 -1.92 -10.25 53.47
CA GLU A 175 -2.59 -10.23 54.78
C GLU A 175 -1.62 -10.46 55.93
N LEU A 176 -0.73 -11.44 55.77
CA LEU A 176 0.34 -11.73 56.71
C LEU A 176 1.35 -10.57 56.84
N CYS A 177 1.69 -9.92 55.75
CA CYS A 177 2.57 -8.75 55.72
C CYS A 177 1.99 -7.52 56.43
N THR A 178 0.65 -7.30 56.35
CA THR A 178 -0.01 -6.20 57.04
C THR A 178 -0.09 -6.44 58.54
N SER A 179 -0.12 -7.66 59.00
CA SER A 179 -0.12 -8.03 60.43
C SER A 179 1.25 -7.92 61.09
N THR A 180 2.35 -7.89 60.31
CA THR A 180 3.74 -7.83 60.82
C THR A 180 4.44 -6.50 60.50
N ALA A 181 3.68 -5.45 60.16
CA ALA A 181 4.24 -4.13 59.84
C ALA A 181 5.12 -3.57 60.98
N GLY A 182 6.41 -3.51 60.77
CA GLY A 182 7.40 -3.08 61.74
C GLY A 182 8.17 -4.16 62.48
N GLN A 183 7.93 -5.45 62.20
CA GLN A 183 8.67 -6.60 62.74
C GLN A 183 9.37 -7.41 61.64
N THR A 184 10.31 -8.28 61.99
CA THR A 184 10.90 -9.25 61.05
C THR A 184 9.82 -10.16 60.48
N ALA A 185 9.85 -10.42 59.15
CA ALA A 185 8.85 -11.26 58.44
C ALA A 185 8.68 -12.60 59.15
N SER A 186 7.44 -12.99 59.44
CA SER A 186 7.15 -14.28 60.09
C SER A 186 7.46 -15.44 59.14
N LEU A 187 7.76 -16.61 59.68
CA LEU A 187 8.02 -17.83 58.90
C LEU A 187 6.83 -18.12 57.95
N ALA A 188 5.60 -17.94 58.41
CA ALA A 188 4.38 -18.09 57.62
C ALA A 188 4.24 -17.11 56.46
N GLU A 189 4.74 -15.86 56.63
CA GLU A 189 4.77 -14.86 55.55
C GLU A 189 5.77 -15.28 54.47
N VAL A 190 6.99 -15.68 54.84
CA VAL A 190 8.03 -16.14 53.89
C VAL A 190 7.50 -17.34 53.08
N GLU A 191 6.91 -18.33 53.76
CA GLU A 191 6.33 -19.52 53.14
C GLU A 191 5.19 -19.14 52.17
N ALA A 192 4.30 -18.23 52.53
CA ALA A 192 3.22 -17.77 51.64
C ALA A 192 3.74 -17.08 50.37
N TRP A 193 4.81 -16.26 50.52
CA TRP A 193 5.47 -15.65 49.37
C TRP A 193 6.18 -16.65 48.45
N ASP A 194 6.77 -17.71 49.02
CA ASP A 194 7.44 -18.73 48.20
C ASP A 194 6.44 -19.62 47.46
N ILE A 195 5.32 -19.96 48.07
CA ILE A 195 4.22 -20.66 47.38
C ILE A 195 3.61 -19.77 46.26
N TYR A 196 3.42 -18.45 46.53
CA TYR A 196 3.03 -17.51 45.49
C TYR A 196 4.02 -17.48 44.30
N LYS A 197 5.33 -17.40 44.59
CA LYS A 197 6.39 -17.43 43.56
C LYS A 197 6.36 -18.72 42.74
N TYR A 198 6.15 -19.85 43.39
CA TYR A 198 5.98 -21.16 42.73
C TYR A 198 4.80 -21.13 41.74
N TYR A 199 3.61 -20.77 42.19
CA TYR A 199 2.42 -20.71 41.33
C TYR A 199 2.55 -19.63 40.24
N ARG A 200 3.14 -18.49 40.53
CA ARG A 200 3.44 -17.43 39.54
C ARG A 200 4.30 -17.98 38.40
N ASN A 201 5.36 -18.69 38.74
CA ASN A 201 6.28 -19.25 37.75
C ASN A 201 5.59 -20.34 36.93
N LYS A 202 4.83 -21.21 37.58
CA LYS A 202 4.04 -22.29 36.95
C LYS A 202 3.00 -21.71 35.98
N VAL A 203 2.24 -20.69 36.37
CA VAL A 203 1.28 -19.97 35.51
C VAL A 203 2.00 -19.34 34.32
N ASN A 204 3.10 -18.64 34.53
CA ASN A 204 3.83 -17.96 33.46
C ASN A 204 4.37 -18.95 32.42
N ASN A 205 4.94 -20.08 32.88
CA ASN A 205 5.46 -21.11 31.97
C ASN A 205 4.32 -21.76 31.17
N ARG A 206 3.19 -22.07 31.83
CA ARG A 206 2.05 -22.69 31.17
C ARG A 206 1.38 -21.74 30.17
N LYS A 207 1.21 -20.44 30.53
CA LYS A 207 0.72 -19.43 29.59
C LYS A 207 1.58 -19.36 28.32
N LYS A 208 2.91 -19.33 28.47
CA LYS A 208 3.83 -19.30 27.31
C LYS A 208 3.68 -20.54 26.43
N SER A 209 3.54 -21.73 27.05
CA SER A 209 3.36 -22.98 26.33
C SER A 209 2.03 -23.05 25.59
N GLU A 210 0.91 -22.73 26.26
CA GLU A 210 -0.42 -22.72 25.66
C GLU A 210 -0.55 -21.68 24.53
N GLU A 211 0.01 -20.49 24.72
CA GLU A 211 0.07 -19.46 23.68
C GLU A 211 0.85 -19.94 22.45
N LYS A 212 1.99 -20.59 22.65
CA LYS A 212 2.82 -21.13 21.57
C LYS A 212 2.05 -22.18 20.76
N VAL A 213 1.42 -23.16 21.44
CA VAL A 213 0.61 -24.20 20.80
C VAL A 213 -0.53 -23.57 19.99
N PHE A 214 -1.31 -22.69 20.59
CA PHE A 214 -2.42 -22.02 19.93
C PHE A 214 -1.97 -21.25 18.67
N LYS A 215 -0.88 -20.48 18.77
CA LYS A 215 -0.34 -19.71 17.63
C LYS A 215 0.11 -20.65 16.51
N SER A 216 0.77 -21.76 16.85
CA SER A 216 1.21 -22.77 15.89
C SER A 216 0.03 -23.42 15.16
N GLU A 217 -1.00 -23.84 15.90
CA GLU A 217 -2.21 -24.45 15.36
C GLU A 217 -2.94 -23.47 14.44
N LYS A 218 -3.14 -22.20 14.88
CA LYS A 218 -3.82 -21.18 14.08
C LYS A 218 -3.11 -20.84 12.78
N ILE A 219 -1.79 -20.84 12.75
CA ILE A 219 -1.04 -20.66 11.51
C ILE A 219 -1.19 -21.90 10.62
N SER A 220 -1.11 -23.11 11.20
CA SER A 220 -1.24 -24.37 10.47
C SER A 220 -2.61 -24.53 9.83
N GLU A 221 -3.69 -24.18 10.54
CA GLU A 221 -5.07 -24.18 10.01
C GLU A 221 -5.21 -23.28 8.78
N ASN A 222 -4.43 -22.22 8.67
CA ASN A 222 -4.53 -21.21 7.61
C ASN A 222 -3.55 -21.41 6.45
N LEU A 223 -2.69 -22.45 6.48
CA LEU A 223 -1.65 -22.68 5.46
C LEU A 223 -2.21 -22.90 4.04
N HIS A 224 -3.46 -23.35 3.93
CA HIS A 224 -4.16 -23.52 2.65
C HIS A 224 -4.45 -22.20 1.92
N SER A 225 -4.37 -21.06 2.60
CA SER A 225 -4.61 -19.73 2.07
C SER A 225 -3.49 -18.78 2.44
N ALA A 226 -2.69 -18.35 1.45
CA ALA A 226 -1.60 -17.37 1.65
C ALA A 226 -2.11 -16.08 2.34
N GLU A 227 -3.30 -15.60 1.99
CA GLU A 227 -3.89 -14.40 2.59
C GLU A 227 -4.21 -14.58 4.07
N GLN A 228 -4.78 -15.74 4.45
CA GLN A 228 -5.13 -16.03 5.83
C GLN A 228 -3.88 -16.30 6.68
N THR A 229 -2.92 -17.05 6.15
CA THR A 229 -1.60 -17.24 6.78
C THR A 229 -0.93 -15.90 7.09
N TRP A 230 -0.95 -14.99 6.13
CA TRP A 230 -0.41 -13.64 6.29
C TRP A 230 -1.11 -12.83 7.37
N LYS A 231 -2.44 -12.82 7.34
CA LYS A 231 -3.25 -12.10 8.32
C LYS A 231 -2.99 -12.61 9.74
N THR A 232 -2.91 -13.92 9.89
CA THR A 232 -2.62 -14.59 11.18
C THR A 232 -1.20 -14.30 11.64
N ALA A 233 -0.20 -14.41 10.77
CA ALA A 233 1.19 -14.10 11.08
C ALA A 233 1.38 -12.65 11.53
N LYS A 234 0.79 -11.68 10.82
CA LYS A 234 0.83 -10.26 11.19
C LYS A 234 0.23 -10.01 12.58
N LEU A 235 -0.88 -10.66 12.90
CA LEU A 235 -1.50 -10.57 14.22
C LEU A 235 -0.54 -11.04 15.32
N PHE A 236 0.17 -12.14 15.09
CA PHE A 236 1.08 -12.70 16.08
C PHE A 236 2.45 -11.99 16.17
N MET A 237 2.77 -11.19 15.15
CA MET A 237 3.92 -10.29 15.16
C MET A 237 3.61 -8.93 15.84
N ASP A 238 2.38 -8.72 16.33
CA ASP A 238 1.87 -7.46 16.86
C ASP A 238 1.93 -6.31 15.84
N TRP A 239 1.88 -6.63 14.57
CA TRP A 239 1.82 -5.61 13.54
C TRP A 239 0.41 -5.03 13.49
N LYS A 240 0.31 -3.73 13.81
CA LYS A 240 -0.95 -3.03 13.75
C LYS A 240 -1.53 -3.14 12.33
N THR A 241 -2.69 -3.78 12.21
CA THR A 241 -3.47 -3.73 10.98
C THR A 241 -4.17 -2.38 10.93
N GLN A 242 -3.99 -1.65 9.84
CA GLN A 242 -4.77 -0.44 9.60
C GLN A 242 -6.24 -0.86 9.47
N GLY A 243 -7.06 -0.44 10.41
CA GLY A 243 -8.50 -0.69 10.45
C GLY A 243 -9.32 0.57 10.19
N SER A 244 -10.63 0.40 10.08
CA SER A 244 -11.55 1.53 10.11
C SER A 244 -11.42 2.29 11.45
N PRO A 245 -11.65 3.62 11.47
CA PRO A 245 -11.52 4.40 12.68
C PRO A 245 -12.52 3.96 13.75
N SER A 246 -12.05 3.71 14.97
CA SER A 246 -12.89 3.46 16.13
C SER A 246 -13.20 4.74 16.91
N GLN A 247 -12.46 5.81 16.62
CA GLN A 247 -12.58 7.14 17.24
C GLN A 247 -12.22 8.20 16.21
N LEU A 248 -12.85 9.35 16.29
CA LEU A 248 -12.57 10.50 15.43
C LEU A 248 -12.74 11.80 16.22
N GLU A 249 -11.93 12.80 15.95
CA GLU A 249 -12.07 14.14 16.48
C GLU A 249 -13.01 14.95 15.58
N ILE A 250 -14.15 15.37 16.13
CA ILE A 250 -15.17 16.15 15.43
C ILE A 250 -15.48 17.38 16.26
N GLY A 251 -15.22 18.58 15.72
CA GLY A 251 -15.44 19.83 16.44
C GLY A 251 -14.68 19.93 17.78
N GLY A 252 -13.43 19.43 17.82
CA GLY A 252 -12.60 19.42 19.02
C GLY A 252 -13.00 18.38 20.09
N ARG A 253 -13.99 17.53 19.79
CA ARG A 253 -14.47 16.47 20.70
C ARG A 253 -14.16 15.08 20.12
N LEU A 254 -13.74 14.16 20.98
CA LEU A 254 -13.50 12.77 20.59
C LEU A 254 -14.82 12.00 20.53
N VAL A 255 -15.18 11.53 19.33
CA VAL A 255 -16.40 10.76 19.07
C VAL A 255 -16.05 9.30 18.85
N THR A 256 -16.81 8.39 19.48
CA THR A 256 -16.64 6.93 19.41
C THR A 256 -17.85 6.22 18.79
N LYS A 257 -18.98 6.92 18.59
CA LYS A 257 -20.20 6.34 18.02
C LYS A 257 -20.04 6.14 16.50
N ALA A 258 -20.07 4.88 16.08
CA ALA A 258 -19.81 4.49 14.69
C ALA A 258 -20.72 5.20 13.67
N SER A 259 -22.00 5.43 13.98
CA SER A 259 -22.94 6.13 13.08
C SER A 259 -22.53 7.58 12.83
N ILE A 260 -22.07 8.30 13.86
CA ILE A 260 -21.63 9.68 13.74
C ILE A 260 -20.31 9.74 12.97
N ILE A 261 -19.38 8.83 13.27
CA ILE A 261 -18.10 8.74 12.56
C ILE A 261 -18.32 8.42 11.07
N ALA A 262 -19.19 7.45 10.77
CA ALA A 262 -19.49 7.06 9.38
C ALA A 262 -20.13 8.22 8.59
N LYS A 263 -21.11 8.93 9.18
CA LYS A 263 -21.72 10.12 8.59
C LYS A 263 -20.67 11.19 8.33
N HIS A 264 -19.89 11.57 9.34
CA HIS A 264 -18.89 12.64 9.21
C HIS A 264 -17.83 12.34 8.15
N ILE A 265 -17.36 11.09 8.06
CA ILE A 265 -16.39 10.70 7.02
C ILE A 265 -17.04 10.70 5.64
N ASN A 266 -18.31 10.30 5.49
CA ASN A 266 -19.04 10.34 4.22
C ASN A 266 -19.21 11.78 3.72
N ASP A 267 -19.66 12.65 4.62
CA ASP A 267 -19.80 14.10 4.36
C ASP A 267 -18.42 14.71 4.01
N PHE A 268 -17.36 14.33 4.72
CA PHE A 268 -16.01 14.80 4.43
C PHE A 268 -15.56 14.40 3.03
N PHE A 269 -15.78 13.15 2.60
CA PHE A 269 -15.36 12.68 1.28
C PHE A 269 -16.16 13.36 0.16
N ALA A 270 -17.48 13.51 0.31
CA ALA A 270 -18.33 14.20 -0.65
C ALA A 270 -17.95 15.69 -0.77
N ASN A 271 -17.89 16.40 0.37
CA ASN A 271 -17.57 17.83 0.40
C ASN A 271 -16.13 18.14 -0.03
N LYS A 272 -15.20 17.22 0.17
CA LYS A 272 -13.80 17.37 -0.26
C LYS A 272 -13.73 17.56 -1.78
N VAL A 273 -14.45 16.73 -2.53
CA VAL A 273 -14.48 16.80 -4.00
C VAL A 273 -15.03 18.14 -4.46
N GLN A 274 -16.16 18.56 -3.89
CA GLN A 274 -16.77 19.86 -4.23
C GLN A 274 -15.84 21.03 -3.93
N ARG A 275 -15.24 21.08 -2.72
CA ARG A 275 -14.29 22.15 -2.35
C ARG A 275 -13.09 22.23 -3.29
N ILE A 276 -12.57 21.10 -3.74
CA ILE A 276 -11.45 21.08 -4.68
C ILE A 276 -11.91 21.64 -6.04
N ARG A 277 -13.10 21.24 -6.52
CA ARG A 277 -13.64 21.73 -7.80
C ARG A 277 -13.92 23.23 -7.79
N ASP A 278 -14.48 23.74 -6.70
CA ASP A 278 -14.77 25.15 -6.53
C ASP A 278 -13.48 26.02 -6.53
N ALA A 279 -12.37 25.44 -6.13
CA ALA A 279 -11.05 26.10 -6.13
C ALA A 279 -10.29 25.97 -7.47
N ILE A 280 -10.86 25.31 -8.48
CA ILE A 280 -10.23 25.19 -9.81
C ILE A 280 -10.68 26.35 -10.69
N PRO A 281 -9.75 27.09 -11.33
CA PRO A 281 -10.08 28.12 -12.30
C PRO A 281 -11.00 27.59 -13.41
N ASN A 282 -11.97 28.40 -13.83
CA ASN A 282 -12.87 28.02 -14.92
C ASN A 282 -12.19 28.19 -16.27
N VAL A 283 -11.49 27.19 -16.73
CA VAL A 283 -10.84 27.13 -18.03
C VAL A 283 -11.63 26.19 -18.94
N PRO A 284 -11.96 26.59 -20.18
CA PRO A 284 -12.62 25.72 -21.14
C PRO A 284 -11.77 24.49 -21.46
N ALA A 285 -12.43 23.34 -21.56
CA ALA A 285 -11.76 22.11 -21.97
C ALA A 285 -11.29 22.22 -23.42
N ASN A 286 -10.02 21.85 -23.65
CA ASN A 286 -9.40 21.84 -24.98
C ASN A 286 -9.17 20.39 -25.44
N TYR A 287 -9.63 20.05 -26.63
CA TYR A 287 -9.56 18.72 -27.20
C TYR A 287 -8.64 18.60 -28.42
N LEU A 288 -7.91 19.69 -28.79
CA LEU A 288 -7.03 19.70 -29.97
C LEU A 288 -6.02 18.56 -29.93
N THR A 289 -5.41 18.31 -28.78
CA THR A 289 -4.46 17.22 -28.61
C THR A 289 -5.09 15.85 -28.81
N CYS A 290 -6.35 15.65 -28.33
CA CYS A 290 -7.08 14.41 -28.56
C CYS A 290 -7.36 14.16 -30.04
N HIS A 291 -7.70 15.21 -30.81
CA HIS A 291 -7.90 15.11 -32.26
C HIS A 291 -6.60 14.73 -32.99
N LYS A 292 -5.47 15.36 -32.67
CA LYS A 292 -4.15 15.04 -33.24
C LYS A 292 -3.74 13.58 -33.00
N ILE A 293 -4.03 13.03 -31.80
CA ILE A 293 -3.75 11.61 -31.49
C ILE A 293 -4.50 10.67 -32.43
N MET A 294 -5.72 11.03 -32.84
CA MET A 294 -6.56 10.17 -33.68
C MET A 294 -6.27 10.29 -35.18
N GLU A 295 -5.63 11.36 -35.62
CA GLU A 295 -5.09 11.47 -36.97
C GLU A 295 -4.07 10.35 -37.27
N ASP A 296 -3.30 9.96 -36.21
CA ASP A 296 -2.27 8.91 -36.31
C ASP A 296 -2.78 7.49 -35.98
N LYS A 297 -3.94 7.35 -35.32
CA LYS A 297 -4.39 6.05 -34.79
C LYS A 297 -5.88 5.83 -35.05
N SER A 298 -6.22 4.87 -35.89
CA SER A 298 -7.60 4.41 -36.05
C SER A 298 -7.95 3.35 -34.98
N CYS A 299 -8.71 3.71 -33.97
CA CYS A 299 -9.24 2.77 -32.99
C CYS A 299 -10.78 2.81 -33.00
N ARG A 300 -11.44 1.67 -33.20
CA ARG A 300 -12.87 1.54 -33.01
C ARG A 300 -13.14 0.59 -31.85
N LEU A 301 -13.74 1.09 -30.80
CA LEU A 301 -14.21 0.29 -29.67
C LEU A 301 -15.74 0.30 -29.70
N SER A 302 -16.32 -0.88 -29.87
CA SER A 302 -17.77 -1.09 -29.88
C SER A 302 -18.19 -2.15 -28.87
N LEU A 303 -19.42 -2.06 -28.39
CA LEU A 303 -20.07 -3.12 -27.63
C LEU A 303 -20.27 -4.35 -28.53
N SER A 304 -19.61 -5.45 -28.20
CA SER A 304 -19.75 -6.70 -28.94
C SER A 304 -20.57 -7.73 -28.16
N HIS A 305 -21.18 -8.65 -28.90
CA HIS A 305 -21.89 -9.79 -28.31
C HIS A 305 -20.95 -10.58 -27.39
N VAL A 306 -21.41 -10.85 -26.17
CA VAL A 306 -20.67 -11.60 -25.16
C VAL A 306 -21.14 -13.05 -25.15
N GLN A 307 -20.24 -14.01 -25.18
CA GLN A 307 -20.58 -15.44 -25.03
C GLN A 307 -20.76 -15.84 -23.56
N VAL A 308 -21.69 -16.73 -23.25
CA VAL A 308 -21.89 -17.31 -21.90
C VAL A 308 -20.59 -17.89 -21.33
N LYS A 309 -19.79 -18.57 -22.15
CA LYS A 309 -18.47 -19.10 -21.76
C LYS A 309 -17.57 -18.03 -21.16
N ARG A 310 -17.53 -16.83 -21.76
CA ARG A 310 -16.72 -15.72 -21.27
C ARG A 310 -17.20 -15.23 -19.90
N VAL A 311 -18.50 -15.13 -19.69
CA VAL A 311 -19.09 -14.76 -18.38
C VAL A 311 -18.71 -15.81 -17.33
N ARG A 312 -18.88 -17.10 -17.66
CA ARG A 312 -18.51 -18.23 -16.79
C ARG A 312 -17.02 -18.20 -16.40
N ASP A 313 -16.12 -17.97 -17.35
CA ASP A 313 -14.68 -17.90 -17.09
C ASP A 313 -14.33 -16.72 -16.15
N LEU A 314 -14.98 -15.58 -16.33
CA LEU A 314 -14.78 -14.43 -15.46
C LEU A 314 -15.27 -14.68 -14.03
N LEU A 315 -16.43 -15.34 -13.86
CA LEU A 315 -16.95 -15.75 -12.56
C LEU A 315 -15.99 -16.72 -11.85
N LYS A 316 -15.47 -17.72 -12.55
CA LYS A 316 -14.49 -18.71 -12.03
C LYS A 316 -13.15 -18.06 -11.64
N ASN A 317 -12.78 -16.98 -12.32
CA ASN A 317 -11.54 -16.26 -12.07
C ASN A 317 -11.69 -15.12 -11.03
N LEU A 318 -12.83 -14.97 -10.38
CA LEU A 318 -12.98 -14.04 -9.25
C LEU A 318 -12.02 -14.42 -8.12
N LYS A 319 -11.36 -13.41 -7.53
CA LYS A 319 -10.53 -13.60 -6.34
C LYS A 319 -11.42 -14.00 -5.17
N SER A 320 -11.20 -15.18 -4.60
CA SER A 320 -11.97 -15.65 -3.44
C SER A 320 -11.83 -14.68 -2.28
N SER A 321 -12.93 -14.03 -1.92
CA SER A 321 -13.03 -13.08 -0.82
C SER A 321 -14.44 -13.16 -0.25
N LYS A 322 -14.56 -13.12 1.08
CA LYS A 322 -15.84 -13.11 1.82
C LYS A 322 -16.26 -11.72 2.23
N SER A 323 -15.61 -10.68 1.68
CA SER A 323 -16.04 -9.30 1.86
C SER A 323 -17.32 -9.05 1.06
N THR A 324 -18.36 -8.59 1.71
CA THR A 324 -19.66 -8.31 1.11
C THR A 324 -19.80 -6.87 0.67
N SER A 325 -20.31 -6.65 -0.53
CA SER A 325 -20.80 -5.36 -1.03
C SER A 325 -22.16 -5.00 -0.38
N ILE A 326 -22.80 -3.96 -0.89
CA ILE A 326 -24.11 -3.55 -0.36
C ILE A 326 -25.22 -4.55 -0.71
N ASP A 327 -25.10 -5.24 -1.87
CA ASP A 327 -25.99 -6.30 -2.31
C ASP A 327 -25.87 -7.59 -1.50
N GLU A 328 -25.03 -7.56 -0.46
CA GLU A 328 -24.73 -8.70 0.43
C GLU A 328 -24.08 -9.91 -0.26
N LEU A 329 -23.66 -9.77 -1.52
CA LEU A 329 -22.95 -10.80 -2.26
C LEU A 329 -21.44 -10.71 -1.98
N ASP A 330 -20.76 -11.84 -2.03
CA ASP A 330 -19.33 -11.95 -1.91
C ASP A 330 -18.73 -12.75 -3.07
N ASN A 331 -17.46 -12.49 -3.36
CA ASN A 331 -16.78 -13.14 -4.47
C ASN A 331 -16.68 -14.67 -4.32
N TYR A 332 -16.61 -15.19 -3.08
CA TYR A 332 -16.47 -16.63 -2.85
C TYR A 332 -17.72 -17.39 -3.28
N THR A 333 -18.90 -16.98 -2.82
CA THR A 333 -20.17 -17.65 -3.13
C THR A 333 -20.56 -17.47 -4.59
N VAL A 334 -20.34 -16.28 -5.17
CA VAL A 334 -20.53 -16.02 -6.60
C VAL A 334 -19.61 -16.92 -7.45
N LYS A 335 -18.36 -17.13 -7.04
CA LYS A 335 -17.43 -18.05 -7.71
C LYS A 335 -17.87 -19.51 -7.59
N VAL A 336 -18.37 -19.93 -6.43
CA VAL A 336 -18.86 -21.30 -6.21
C VAL A 336 -20.05 -21.62 -7.13
N ALA A 337 -20.96 -20.67 -7.33
CA ALA A 337 -22.13 -20.81 -8.19
C ALA A 337 -21.86 -20.54 -9.69
N ALA A 338 -20.61 -20.26 -10.08
CA ALA A 338 -20.26 -19.74 -11.41
C ALA A 338 -20.87 -20.51 -12.60
N ASP A 339 -20.91 -21.85 -12.54
CA ASP A 339 -21.43 -22.68 -13.61
C ASP A 339 -22.95 -22.54 -13.78
N ILE A 340 -23.67 -22.30 -12.69
CA ILE A 340 -25.14 -22.22 -12.67
C ILE A 340 -25.60 -20.82 -13.04
N ILE A 341 -24.97 -19.80 -12.46
CA ILE A 341 -25.40 -18.41 -12.63
C ILE A 341 -24.87 -17.75 -13.91
N ALA A 342 -24.00 -18.43 -14.67
CA ALA A 342 -23.42 -17.85 -15.89
C ALA A 342 -24.47 -17.49 -16.93
N GLU A 343 -25.48 -18.27 -17.10
CA GLU A 343 -26.56 -18.07 -18.10
C GLU A 343 -27.52 -16.93 -17.71
N PRO A 344 -28.13 -16.91 -16.49
CA PRO A 344 -28.98 -15.78 -16.10
C PRO A 344 -28.20 -14.48 -15.99
N LEU A 345 -26.93 -14.53 -15.57
CA LEU A 345 -26.09 -13.33 -15.57
C LEU A 345 -25.76 -12.86 -17.00
N HIS A 346 -25.52 -13.79 -17.93
CA HIS A 346 -25.31 -13.45 -19.33
C HIS A 346 -26.56 -12.77 -19.95
N HIS A 347 -27.77 -13.17 -19.58
CA HIS A 347 -28.99 -12.49 -20.00
C HIS A 347 -29.00 -11.03 -19.54
N ILE A 348 -28.65 -10.75 -18.24
CA ILE A 348 -28.55 -9.40 -17.71
C ILE A 348 -27.46 -8.59 -18.43
N VAL A 349 -26.30 -9.18 -18.72
CA VAL A 349 -25.24 -8.57 -19.51
C VAL A 349 -25.73 -8.20 -20.90
N THR A 350 -26.47 -9.09 -21.56
CA THR A 350 -27.06 -8.86 -22.90
C THR A 350 -28.06 -7.71 -22.86
N LEU A 351 -28.97 -7.69 -21.87
CA LEU A 351 -29.92 -6.58 -21.67
C LEU A 351 -29.18 -5.26 -21.41
N SER A 352 -28.13 -5.28 -20.57
CA SER A 352 -27.33 -4.11 -20.29
C SER A 352 -26.67 -3.52 -21.56
N ILE A 353 -26.20 -4.38 -22.46
CA ILE A 353 -25.59 -3.98 -23.72
C ILE A 353 -26.67 -3.42 -24.66
N LEU A 354 -27.78 -4.14 -24.84
CA LEU A 354 -28.88 -3.75 -25.74
C LEU A 354 -29.53 -2.43 -25.30
N GLN A 355 -29.74 -2.23 -23.99
CA GLN A 355 -30.34 -1.01 -23.45
C GLN A 355 -29.30 0.11 -23.22
N LYS A 356 -28.01 -0.17 -23.43
CA LYS A 356 -26.91 0.78 -23.19
C LYS A 356 -26.95 1.31 -21.74
N LYS A 357 -27.36 0.47 -20.81
CA LYS A 357 -27.65 0.85 -19.42
C LYS A 357 -26.92 -0.06 -18.44
N PHE A 358 -26.20 0.55 -17.49
CA PHE A 358 -25.55 -0.18 -16.41
C PHE A 358 -26.54 -0.38 -15.26
N PRO A 359 -26.71 -1.60 -14.70
CA PRO A 359 -27.68 -1.88 -13.65
C PRO A 359 -27.55 -0.97 -12.43
N LEU A 360 -28.66 -0.35 -12.00
CA LEU A 360 -28.68 0.65 -10.94
C LEU A 360 -28.25 0.04 -9.58
N CYS A 361 -28.71 -1.18 -9.26
CA CYS A 361 -28.37 -1.87 -8.02
C CYS A 361 -26.86 -2.17 -7.88
N TRP A 362 -26.08 -2.12 -8.96
CA TRP A 362 -24.63 -2.31 -8.94
C TRP A 362 -23.83 -0.99 -8.88
N LYS A 363 -24.49 0.16 -8.88
CA LYS A 363 -23.85 1.50 -8.86
C LYS A 363 -23.49 1.97 -7.45
N PHE A 364 -24.02 1.34 -6.41
CA PHE A 364 -23.76 1.75 -5.04
C PHE A 364 -22.34 1.39 -4.59
N GLY A 365 -21.60 2.36 -4.08
CA GLY A 365 -20.26 2.20 -3.54
C GLY A 365 -20.27 2.09 -2.02
N LYS A 366 -19.96 0.92 -1.47
CA LYS A 366 -19.71 0.75 -0.03
C LYS A 366 -18.29 1.14 0.29
N ILE A 367 -18.08 2.28 0.97
CA ILE A 367 -16.76 2.83 1.28
C ILE A 367 -16.24 2.29 2.61
N ILE A 368 -15.04 1.76 2.59
CA ILE A 368 -14.25 1.45 3.78
C ILE A 368 -13.16 2.50 3.92
N PRO A 369 -13.17 3.35 4.96
CA PRO A 369 -12.12 4.32 5.19
C PRO A 369 -10.84 3.62 5.67
N LEU A 370 -9.77 3.72 4.90
CA LEU A 370 -8.45 3.17 5.26
C LEU A 370 -7.53 4.29 5.71
N HIS A 371 -6.96 4.16 6.91
CA HIS A 371 -5.98 5.10 7.45
C HIS A 371 -4.72 5.14 6.57
N LYS A 372 -4.28 6.34 6.17
CA LYS A 372 -3.10 6.55 5.30
C LYS A 372 -1.82 6.68 6.10
N LYS A 373 -1.68 7.79 6.80
CA LYS A 373 -0.54 8.19 7.63
C LYS A 373 -1.01 9.25 8.64
N GLU A 374 -0.17 9.70 9.51
CA GLU A 374 -0.41 10.77 10.48
C GLU A 374 -1.46 10.42 11.54
N CYS A 375 -2.13 11.42 12.10
CA CYS A 375 -3.07 11.24 13.21
C CYS A 375 -4.34 10.49 12.77
N PRO A 376 -4.66 9.34 13.36
CA PRO A 376 -5.85 8.55 12.98
C PRO A 376 -7.17 9.18 13.46
N LEU A 377 -7.13 10.28 14.18
CA LEU A 377 -8.33 10.97 14.69
C LEU A 377 -8.92 11.96 13.68
N GLN A 378 -8.26 12.21 12.56
CA GLN A 378 -8.69 13.19 11.57
C GLN A 378 -9.18 12.53 10.28
N ALA A 379 -10.34 12.92 9.78
CA ALA A 379 -10.97 12.37 8.58
C ALA A 379 -10.08 12.52 7.31
N LYS A 380 -9.29 13.60 7.21
CA LYS A 380 -8.38 13.87 6.09
C LYS A 380 -7.30 12.81 5.90
N ASN A 381 -6.98 12.06 6.95
CA ASN A 381 -5.94 11.03 6.94
C ASN A 381 -6.48 9.63 6.54
N TYR A 382 -7.71 9.58 6.02
CA TYR A 382 -8.31 8.36 5.49
C TYR A 382 -8.48 8.42 3.98
N ARG A 383 -8.34 7.26 3.32
CA ARG A 383 -8.63 7.06 1.90
C ARG A 383 -9.97 6.32 1.74
N PRO A 384 -10.86 6.72 0.82
CA PRO A 384 -12.05 5.96 0.49
C PRO A 384 -11.70 4.75 -0.37
N VAL A 385 -11.88 3.54 0.13
CA VAL A 385 -11.78 2.32 -0.68
C VAL A 385 -13.18 1.77 -0.91
N THR A 386 -13.62 1.75 -2.15
CA THR A 386 -14.97 1.35 -2.53
C THR A 386 -15.06 -0.15 -2.78
N ILE A 387 -15.97 -0.81 -2.10
CA ILE A 387 -16.36 -2.20 -2.37
C ILE A 387 -17.60 -2.17 -3.25
N LEU A 388 -17.45 -2.63 -4.49
CA LEU A 388 -18.51 -2.77 -5.48
C LEU A 388 -18.99 -4.23 -5.55
N SER A 389 -20.19 -4.44 -6.08
CA SER A 389 -20.74 -5.76 -6.37
C SER A 389 -19.76 -6.64 -7.15
N PRO A 390 -19.64 -7.93 -6.82
CA PRO A 390 -18.90 -8.89 -7.65
C PRO A 390 -19.40 -8.95 -9.10
N LEU A 391 -20.70 -8.78 -9.28
CA LEU A 391 -21.36 -8.83 -10.58
C LEU A 391 -21.03 -7.61 -11.44
N SER A 392 -20.97 -6.40 -10.81
CA SER A 392 -20.44 -5.18 -11.43
C SER A 392 -19.05 -5.42 -12.05
N LYS A 393 -18.14 -6.04 -11.27
CA LYS A 393 -16.78 -6.32 -11.72
C LYS A 393 -16.70 -7.30 -12.89
N VAL A 394 -17.63 -8.25 -12.97
CA VAL A 394 -17.73 -9.17 -14.12
C VAL A 394 -18.12 -8.39 -15.38
N LEU A 395 -19.16 -7.56 -15.29
CA LEU A 395 -19.63 -6.72 -16.41
C LEU A 395 -18.54 -5.74 -16.86
N GLU A 396 -17.86 -5.08 -15.93
CA GLU A 396 -16.75 -4.16 -16.22
C GLU A 396 -15.61 -4.85 -16.99
N ARG A 397 -15.25 -6.10 -16.64
CA ARG A 397 -14.21 -6.88 -17.34
C ARG A 397 -14.55 -7.31 -18.75
N LEU A 398 -15.82 -7.36 -19.10
CA LEU A 398 -16.25 -7.71 -20.45
C LEU A 398 -15.94 -6.59 -21.45
N ILE A 399 -15.85 -5.36 -20.98
CA ILE A 399 -15.76 -4.15 -21.81
C ILE A 399 -14.30 -3.66 -21.96
N THR A 400 -13.34 -4.18 -21.16
CA THR A 400 -11.95 -3.73 -21.20
C THR A 400 -11.18 -4.27 -22.42
N ARG A 401 -10.80 -3.39 -23.38
CA ARG A 401 -9.80 -3.63 -24.44
C ARG A 401 -8.98 -2.33 -24.67
N ASN A 402 -7.66 -2.44 -24.86
CA ASN A 402 -6.72 -1.31 -24.83
C ASN A 402 -5.77 -1.28 -26.02
N HIS A 403 -5.65 -0.14 -26.75
CA HIS A 403 -4.54 0.08 -27.70
C HIS A 403 -4.23 1.57 -27.97
N ILE A 404 -4.84 2.53 -27.25
CA ILE A 404 -4.73 3.97 -27.57
C ILE A 404 -3.76 4.77 -26.69
N PHE A 405 -3.12 4.13 -25.72
CA PHE A 405 -2.36 4.84 -24.69
C PHE A 405 -0.98 5.29 -25.16
N HIS A 406 -0.60 6.51 -24.72
CA HIS A 406 0.75 7.01 -24.85
C HIS A 406 1.77 6.03 -24.21
N THR A 407 2.98 5.94 -24.79
CA THR A 407 4.03 5.04 -24.33
C THR A 407 4.47 5.31 -22.89
N ASN A 408 4.43 6.54 -22.42
CA ASN A 408 4.84 6.97 -21.08
C ASN A 408 3.75 6.85 -20.01
N LEU A 409 2.56 6.30 -20.36
CA LEU A 409 1.56 5.93 -19.38
C LEU A 409 1.79 4.47 -18.94
N HIS A 410 2.22 4.26 -17.70
CA HIS A 410 2.68 2.95 -17.22
C HIS A 410 1.67 2.22 -16.35
N GLY A 411 0.87 2.95 -15.56
CA GLY A 411 -0.09 2.36 -14.62
C GLY A 411 -1.18 1.53 -15.30
N TYR A 412 -1.63 0.47 -14.64
CA TYR A 412 -2.76 -0.38 -15.05
C TYR A 412 -2.67 -1.02 -16.46
N ARG A 413 -1.50 -1.01 -17.07
CA ARG A 413 -1.24 -1.62 -18.39
C ARG A 413 -0.56 -2.97 -18.24
N ARG A 414 -0.90 -3.89 -19.17
CA ARG A 414 -0.25 -5.20 -19.23
C ARG A 414 1.24 -5.04 -19.53
N ASN A 415 2.07 -5.92 -18.97
CA ASN A 415 3.52 -5.95 -19.11
C ASN A 415 4.28 -4.67 -18.68
N ARG A 416 3.58 -3.74 -18.01
CA ARG A 416 4.16 -2.54 -17.39
C ARG A 416 4.06 -2.63 -15.86
N SER A 417 5.00 -2.02 -15.17
CA SER A 417 5.09 -2.03 -13.72
C SER A 417 5.83 -0.79 -13.21
N THR A 418 5.79 -0.54 -11.89
CA THR A 418 6.63 0.48 -11.27
C THR A 418 8.11 0.29 -11.61
N GLN A 419 8.58 -0.98 -11.62
CA GLN A 419 9.96 -1.30 -11.98
C GLN A 419 10.30 -0.89 -13.42
N THR A 420 9.45 -1.22 -14.42
CA THR A 420 9.74 -0.87 -15.81
C THR A 420 9.69 0.64 -16.04
N ALA A 421 8.76 1.35 -15.40
CA ALA A 421 8.68 2.81 -15.45
C ALA A 421 9.94 3.47 -14.87
N LEU A 422 10.38 3.01 -13.69
CA LEU A 422 11.60 3.51 -13.04
C LEU A 422 12.85 3.22 -13.86
N ILE A 423 12.96 2.04 -14.46
CA ILE A 423 14.09 1.71 -15.35
C ILE A 423 14.15 2.69 -16.52
N GLN A 424 13.02 2.97 -17.18
CA GLN A 424 12.97 3.92 -18.29
C GLN A 424 13.47 5.31 -17.88
N MET A 425 12.90 5.86 -16.80
CA MET A 425 13.26 7.18 -16.31
C MET A 425 14.72 7.24 -15.88
N TYR A 426 15.16 6.29 -15.07
CA TYR A 426 16.53 6.24 -14.58
C TYR A 426 17.56 6.10 -15.68
N ASP A 427 17.36 5.19 -16.64
CA ASP A 427 18.27 4.98 -17.76
C ASP A 427 18.36 6.24 -18.66
N ARG A 428 17.26 6.97 -18.84
CA ARG A 428 17.24 8.25 -19.53
C ARG A 428 18.06 9.31 -18.79
N TRP A 429 17.94 9.41 -17.46
CA TRP A 429 18.71 10.34 -16.65
C TRP A 429 20.21 9.99 -16.61
N VAL A 430 20.54 8.69 -16.50
CA VAL A 430 21.94 8.23 -16.60
C VAL A 430 22.52 8.56 -17.95
N LYS A 431 21.80 8.36 -19.06
CA LYS A 431 22.24 8.71 -20.40
C LYS A 431 22.56 10.19 -20.52
N ALA A 432 21.71 11.07 -19.99
CA ALA A 432 21.93 12.51 -19.97
C ALA A 432 23.16 12.88 -19.13
N ALA A 433 23.30 12.29 -17.94
CA ALA A 433 24.45 12.53 -17.07
C ALA A 433 25.77 12.08 -17.69
N VAL A 434 25.78 10.96 -18.42
CA VAL A 434 26.95 10.49 -19.20
C VAL A 434 27.32 11.46 -20.32
N ALA A 435 26.34 12.14 -20.93
CA ALA A 435 26.55 13.17 -21.91
C ALA A 435 26.96 14.54 -21.28
N GLY A 436 27.22 14.57 -19.97
CA GLY A 436 27.63 15.80 -19.25
C GLY A 436 26.49 16.78 -19.00
N GLN A 437 25.24 16.36 -19.18
CA GLN A 437 24.04 17.17 -18.96
C GLN A 437 23.46 16.98 -17.55
N VAL A 438 22.66 17.92 -17.11
CA VAL A 438 21.85 17.84 -15.89
C VAL A 438 20.38 17.69 -16.30
N THR A 439 19.64 16.91 -15.54
CA THR A 439 18.19 16.77 -15.73
C THR A 439 17.46 17.34 -14.52
N GLY A 440 16.53 18.26 -14.76
CA GLY A 440 15.55 18.69 -13.77
C GLY A 440 14.35 17.75 -13.80
N VAL A 441 13.95 17.25 -12.66
CA VAL A 441 12.85 16.31 -12.47
C VAL A 441 11.81 16.92 -11.56
N VAL A 442 10.58 17.08 -12.03
CA VAL A 442 9.44 17.56 -11.21
C VAL A 442 8.52 16.38 -10.92
N LEU A 443 8.33 16.08 -9.63
CA LEU A 443 7.38 15.07 -9.16
C LEU A 443 6.04 15.74 -8.86
N LEU A 444 5.05 15.49 -9.72
CA LEU A 444 3.72 16.09 -9.65
C LEU A 444 2.81 15.27 -8.72
N ASP A 445 2.22 15.91 -7.69
CA ASP A 445 1.20 15.30 -6.83
C ASP A 445 -0.20 15.82 -7.23
N LEU A 446 -1.13 14.89 -7.44
CA LEU A 446 -2.50 15.20 -7.80
C LEU A 446 -3.44 15.06 -6.60
N SER A 447 -4.28 16.05 -6.39
CA SER A 447 -5.30 16.01 -5.33
C SER A 447 -6.51 15.21 -5.75
N ALA A 448 -6.74 14.03 -5.16
CA ALA A 448 -7.94 13.21 -5.38
C ALA A 448 -8.24 12.89 -6.87
N ALA A 449 -7.22 12.55 -7.64
CA ALA A 449 -7.27 12.41 -9.09
C ALA A 449 -8.45 11.57 -9.62
N PHE A 450 -8.68 10.38 -9.04
CA PHE A 450 -9.80 9.52 -9.42
C PHE A 450 -11.17 10.10 -9.07
N ASP A 451 -11.26 10.84 -7.98
CA ASP A 451 -12.52 11.40 -7.48
C ASP A 451 -12.92 12.68 -8.25
N LEU A 452 -12.00 13.29 -9.01
CA LEU A 452 -12.21 14.53 -9.78
C LEU A 452 -12.49 14.31 -11.25
N VAL A 453 -12.39 13.11 -11.80
CA VAL A 453 -12.66 12.84 -13.22
C VAL A 453 -14.05 13.31 -13.58
N ASP A 454 -14.14 14.30 -14.47
CA ASP A 454 -15.41 14.85 -14.94
C ASP A 454 -16.03 13.95 -16.01
N PRO A 455 -17.25 13.39 -15.77
CA PRO A 455 -17.89 12.49 -16.74
C PRO A 455 -18.14 13.11 -18.10
N SER A 456 -18.47 14.41 -18.14
CA SER A 456 -18.80 15.09 -19.40
C SER A 456 -17.56 15.28 -20.27
N ILE A 457 -16.43 15.65 -19.65
CA ILE A 457 -15.13 15.76 -20.34
C ILE A 457 -14.67 14.39 -20.81
N LEU A 458 -14.78 13.39 -19.93
CA LEU A 458 -14.38 12.02 -20.25
C LEU A 458 -15.15 11.46 -21.46
N LEU A 459 -16.48 11.62 -21.48
CA LEU A 459 -17.31 11.13 -22.59
C LEU A 459 -16.98 11.83 -23.92
N LYS A 460 -16.66 13.12 -23.87
CA LYS A 460 -16.20 13.85 -25.08
C LYS A 460 -14.85 13.30 -25.58
N LYS A 461 -13.89 13.08 -24.67
CA LYS A 461 -12.59 12.47 -25.05
C LYS A 461 -12.79 11.07 -25.63
N LEU A 462 -13.62 10.25 -24.99
CA LEU A 462 -13.95 8.90 -25.49
C LEU A 462 -14.53 8.92 -26.91
N LYS A 463 -15.44 9.88 -27.19
CA LYS A 463 -16.01 10.06 -28.52
C LYS A 463 -14.94 10.42 -29.55
N ILE A 464 -14.04 11.34 -29.23
CA ILE A 464 -12.91 11.72 -30.09
C ILE A 464 -11.99 10.51 -30.32
N TYR A 465 -11.75 9.67 -29.29
CA TYR A 465 -10.96 8.44 -29.43
C TYR A 465 -11.67 7.31 -30.19
N GLY A 466 -12.81 7.57 -30.85
CA GLY A 466 -13.47 6.62 -31.74
C GLY A 466 -14.33 5.58 -31.01
N ILE A 467 -14.74 5.83 -29.77
CA ILE A 467 -15.75 5.01 -29.10
C ILE A 467 -17.11 5.26 -29.71
N ASP A 468 -17.84 4.18 -30.07
CA ASP A 468 -19.17 4.31 -30.66
C ASP A 468 -20.22 4.88 -29.69
N ASP A 469 -21.30 5.44 -30.25
CA ASP A 469 -22.32 6.13 -29.43
C ASP A 469 -23.05 5.17 -28.48
N ASP A 470 -23.16 3.88 -28.80
CA ASP A 470 -23.77 2.87 -27.94
C ASP A 470 -22.93 2.62 -26.68
N MET A 471 -21.64 2.49 -26.87
CA MET A 471 -20.70 2.32 -25.77
C MET A 471 -20.57 3.63 -24.96
N LEU A 472 -20.63 4.80 -25.59
CA LEU A 472 -20.64 6.09 -24.90
C LEU A 472 -21.86 6.23 -23.99
N GLN A 473 -23.06 5.86 -24.45
CA GLN A 473 -24.27 5.87 -23.66
C GLN A 473 -24.15 4.89 -22.47
N TRP A 474 -23.61 3.69 -22.71
CA TRP A 474 -23.40 2.71 -21.66
C TRP A 474 -22.39 3.23 -20.59
N ILE A 475 -21.25 3.81 -21.01
CA ILE A 475 -20.26 4.41 -20.10
C ILE A 475 -20.87 5.59 -19.35
N GLY A 476 -21.66 6.42 -20.02
CA GLY A 476 -22.41 7.50 -19.40
C GLY A 476 -23.33 6.98 -18.31
N SER A 477 -24.11 5.94 -18.62
CA SER A 477 -24.94 5.25 -17.63
C SER A 477 -24.11 4.70 -16.46
N TYR A 478 -22.94 4.10 -16.72
CA TYR A 478 -22.04 3.60 -15.67
C TYR A 478 -21.57 4.70 -14.71
N LEU A 479 -21.29 5.90 -15.20
CA LEU A 479 -20.75 7.01 -14.43
C LEU A 479 -21.81 7.81 -13.66
N THR A 480 -23.05 7.85 -14.15
CA THR A 480 -24.14 8.67 -13.58
C THR A 480 -25.00 7.92 -12.57
N ASN A 481 -25.75 8.68 -11.75
CA ASN A 481 -26.67 8.16 -10.73
C ASN A 481 -25.98 7.18 -9.76
N ARG A 482 -24.74 7.43 -9.41
CA ARG A 482 -24.00 6.64 -8.43
C ARG A 482 -24.23 7.18 -7.02
N GLN A 483 -24.19 6.28 -6.05
CA GLN A 483 -24.30 6.61 -4.64
C GLN A 483 -23.17 5.96 -3.86
N GLN A 484 -22.81 6.57 -2.75
CA GLN A 484 -21.84 6.05 -1.81
C GLN A 484 -22.33 6.07 -0.38
N GLY A 485 -21.85 5.15 0.44
CA GLY A 485 -22.05 5.16 1.88
C GLY A 485 -20.83 4.60 2.60
N VAL A 486 -20.44 5.23 3.70
CA VAL A 486 -19.30 4.81 4.52
C VAL A 486 -19.73 3.76 5.53
N TRP A 487 -18.97 2.67 5.55
CA TRP A 487 -19.21 1.52 6.43
C TRP A 487 -18.18 1.47 7.56
N ILE A 488 -18.64 1.63 8.79
CA ILE A 488 -17.81 1.53 10.00
C ILE A 488 -18.54 0.68 11.02
N ASP A 489 -17.87 -0.31 11.58
CA ASP A 489 -18.37 -1.14 12.65
C ASP A 489 -19.79 -1.67 12.43
N HIS A 490 -20.06 -2.12 11.20
CA HIS A 490 -21.36 -2.66 10.76
C HIS A 490 -22.50 -1.64 10.63
N VAL A 491 -22.16 -0.36 10.68
CA VAL A 491 -23.09 0.75 10.42
C VAL A 491 -22.75 1.36 9.06
N LEU A 492 -23.75 1.48 8.20
CA LEU A 492 -23.66 2.22 6.95
C LEU A 492 -24.18 3.64 7.20
N SER A 493 -23.46 4.64 6.72
CA SER A 493 -23.96 6.02 6.70
C SER A 493 -25.12 6.17 5.72
N GLU A 494 -25.86 7.26 5.81
CA GLU A 494 -26.81 7.64 4.77
C GLU A 494 -26.12 7.72 3.40
N PRO A 495 -26.80 7.27 2.33
CA PRO A 495 -26.29 7.39 0.97
C PRO A 495 -26.11 8.85 0.55
N LEU A 496 -24.97 9.15 -0.07
CA LEU A 496 -24.75 10.44 -0.74
C LEU A 496 -24.52 10.23 -2.23
N PRO A 497 -24.98 11.14 -3.11
CA PRO A 497 -24.71 11.04 -4.54
C PRO A 497 -23.23 11.23 -4.85
N CYS A 498 -22.76 10.57 -5.91
CA CYS A 498 -21.43 10.73 -6.50
C CYS A 498 -21.61 11.12 -7.96
N GLU A 499 -21.61 12.43 -8.22
CA GLU A 499 -21.81 12.99 -9.56
C GLU A 499 -20.52 13.03 -10.38
N VAL A 500 -19.40 12.99 -9.71
CA VAL A 500 -18.06 13.17 -10.28
C VAL A 500 -17.17 12.00 -9.86
N GLY A 501 -16.15 11.76 -10.67
CA GLY A 501 -15.14 10.76 -10.38
C GLY A 501 -15.47 9.37 -10.90
N VAL A 502 -14.44 8.53 -10.81
CA VAL A 502 -14.54 7.09 -11.08
C VAL A 502 -14.34 6.29 -9.79
N PRO A 503 -15.10 5.22 -9.55
CA PRO A 503 -15.07 4.52 -8.27
C PRO A 503 -13.68 3.90 -7.98
N GLN A 504 -13.05 4.30 -6.86
CA GLN A 504 -11.80 3.70 -6.39
C GLN A 504 -12.03 2.25 -5.93
N GLY A 505 -11.76 1.29 -6.77
CA GLY A 505 -11.99 -0.15 -6.53
C GLY A 505 -12.78 -0.85 -7.62
N SER A 506 -13.20 -0.11 -8.64
CA SER A 506 -13.75 -0.64 -9.91
C SER A 506 -12.63 -1.17 -10.81
N ILE A 507 -13.00 -1.88 -11.85
CA ILE A 507 -12.08 -2.37 -12.89
C ILE A 507 -11.95 -1.35 -14.02
N LEU A 508 -13.05 -0.69 -14.36
CA LEU A 508 -13.07 0.35 -15.38
C LEU A 508 -12.47 1.67 -14.92
N GLY A 509 -12.57 2.03 -13.64
CA GLY A 509 -12.09 3.30 -13.13
C GLY A 509 -10.64 3.62 -13.53
N PRO A 510 -9.67 2.73 -13.28
CA PRO A 510 -8.30 2.94 -13.70
C PRO A 510 -8.12 3.12 -15.20
N LEU A 511 -8.87 2.38 -16.02
CA LEU A 511 -8.85 2.49 -17.46
C LEU A 511 -9.39 3.86 -17.94
N LEU A 512 -10.55 4.25 -17.39
CA LEU A 512 -11.17 5.53 -17.70
C LEU A 512 -10.30 6.70 -17.28
N PHE A 513 -9.60 6.59 -16.15
CA PHE A 513 -8.61 7.59 -15.74
C PHE A 513 -7.44 7.68 -16.70
N LEU A 514 -6.90 6.54 -17.17
CA LEU A 514 -5.82 6.54 -18.17
C LEU A 514 -6.25 7.17 -19.49
N ILE A 515 -7.47 6.89 -19.95
CA ILE A 515 -8.04 7.53 -21.15
C ILE A 515 -8.20 9.05 -20.95
N PHE A 516 -8.68 9.44 -19.77
CA PHE A 516 -8.84 10.84 -19.41
C PHE A 516 -7.52 11.61 -19.41
N TYR A 517 -6.43 10.97 -19.01
CA TYR A 517 -5.09 11.52 -18.84
C TYR A 517 -4.23 11.41 -20.11
N ASN A 518 -4.70 10.67 -21.12
CA ASN A 518 -3.88 10.21 -22.26
C ASN A 518 -3.33 11.33 -23.15
N ASP A 519 -4.00 12.45 -23.23
CA ASP A 519 -3.61 13.59 -24.10
C ASP A 519 -2.60 14.53 -23.43
N LEU A 520 -2.38 14.47 -22.11
CA LEU A 520 -1.41 15.32 -21.43
C LEU A 520 0.03 15.14 -21.95
N PRO A 521 0.56 13.90 -22.09
CA PRO A 521 1.93 13.73 -22.60
C PRO A 521 2.17 14.32 -23.99
N TYR A 522 1.14 14.37 -24.83
CA TYR A 522 1.23 14.93 -26.17
C TYR A 522 1.18 16.48 -26.19
N SER A 523 0.80 17.11 -25.07
CA SER A 523 0.72 18.56 -24.94
C SER A 523 2.05 19.19 -24.53
N LEU A 524 3.03 18.39 -24.11
CA LEU A 524 4.28 18.85 -23.51
C LEU A 524 5.47 18.71 -24.45
N SER A 525 6.40 19.66 -24.38
CA SER A 525 7.71 19.59 -25.03
C SER A 525 8.72 18.79 -24.21
N CYS A 526 8.61 18.77 -22.89
CA CYS A 526 9.42 17.94 -22.00
C CYS A 526 8.85 16.52 -21.81
N GLY A 527 9.69 15.58 -21.39
CA GLY A 527 9.24 14.21 -21.09
C GLY A 527 8.37 14.15 -19.83
N ILE A 528 7.24 13.48 -19.91
CA ILE A 528 6.41 13.14 -18.75
C ILE A 528 6.17 11.63 -18.72
N ASP A 529 6.35 11.02 -17.56
CA ASP A 529 6.07 9.61 -17.28
C ASP A 529 5.01 9.54 -16.18
N ALA A 530 3.93 8.80 -16.41
CA ALA A 530 2.84 8.71 -15.43
C ALA A 530 2.57 7.25 -15.02
N TYR A 531 2.51 7.03 -13.72
CA TYR A 531 2.07 5.77 -13.13
C TYR A 531 0.76 6.00 -12.34
N ALA A 532 -0.36 5.95 -13.02
CA ALA A 532 -1.66 6.40 -12.55
C ALA A 532 -1.65 7.92 -12.28
N ASP A 533 -1.89 8.31 -11.03
CA ASP A 533 -1.86 9.69 -10.54
C ASP A 533 -0.43 10.21 -10.22
N ASP A 534 0.52 9.31 -9.97
CA ASP A 534 1.93 9.71 -9.78
C ASP A 534 2.56 10.04 -11.13
N SER A 535 2.86 11.31 -11.38
CA SER A 535 3.44 11.80 -12.63
C SER A 535 4.81 12.44 -12.39
N THR A 536 5.75 12.15 -13.27
CA THR A 536 7.12 12.68 -13.21
C THR A 536 7.45 13.36 -14.53
N MET A 537 7.72 14.64 -14.46
CA MET A 537 8.12 15.46 -15.61
C MET A 537 9.63 15.68 -15.57
N SER A 538 10.31 15.66 -16.71
CA SER A 538 11.76 15.86 -16.75
C SER A 538 12.19 16.65 -17.99
N ALA A 539 13.11 17.59 -17.78
CA ALA A 539 13.80 18.35 -18.83
C ALA A 539 15.31 18.21 -18.65
N THR A 540 16.01 18.05 -19.76
CA THR A 540 17.48 17.88 -19.78
C THR A 540 18.10 18.95 -20.65
N ALA A 541 19.12 19.64 -20.13
CA ALA A 541 19.87 20.63 -20.90
C ALA A 541 21.33 20.69 -20.39
N PRO A 542 22.25 21.30 -21.18
CA PRO A 542 23.63 21.50 -20.76
C PRO A 542 23.78 22.50 -19.61
N ASP A 543 22.88 23.49 -19.54
CA ASP A 543 22.90 24.57 -18.56
C ASP A 543 21.62 24.61 -17.70
N ILE A 544 21.77 25.14 -16.50
CA ILE A 544 20.71 25.18 -15.47
C ILE A 544 19.58 26.16 -15.83
N PRO A 545 19.85 27.39 -16.35
CA PRO A 545 18.76 28.30 -16.73
C PRO A 545 17.80 27.69 -17.77
N SER A 546 18.34 27.02 -18.79
CA SER A 546 17.52 26.32 -19.80
C SER A 546 16.62 25.24 -19.20
N ILE A 547 17.10 24.52 -18.18
CA ILE A 547 16.29 23.52 -17.45
C ILE A 547 15.14 24.23 -16.72
N GLY A 548 15.44 25.32 -15.98
CA GLY A 548 14.45 26.10 -15.23
C GLY A 548 13.35 26.66 -16.15
N GLN A 549 13.75 27.24 -17.28
CA GLN A 549 12.80 27.76 -18.27
C GLN A 549 11.92 26.66 -18.84
N ALA A 550 12.50 25.57 -19.33
CA ALA A 550 11.75 24.45 -19.94
C ALA A 550 10.77 23.80 -18.97
N LEU A 551 11.17 23.65 -17.70
CA LEU A 551 10.30 23.12 -16.65
C LEU A 551 9.19 24.09 -16.28
N THR A 552 9.46 25.40 -16.16
CA THR A 552 8.47 26.44 -15.86
C THR A 552 7.41 26.51 -16.96
N GLU A 553 7.83 26.54 -18.24
CA GLU A 553 6.92 26.49 -19.38
C GLU A 553 6.04 25.24 -19.35
N SER A 554 6.66 24.08 -19.10
CA SER A 554 5.94 22.81 -19.02
C SER A 554 4.99 22.77 -17.82
N CYS A 555 5.37 23.30 -16.66
CA CYS A 555 4.50 23.45 -15.49
C CYS A 555 3.28 24.33 -15.79
N SER A 556 3.47 25.41 -16.54
CA SER A 556 2.36 26.28 -16.99
C SER A 556 1.38 25.52 -17.89
N ILE A 557 1.89 24.73 -18.84
CA ILE A 557 1.05 23.91 -19.73
C ILE A 557 0.29 22.85 -18.91
N VAL A 558 0.98 22.14 -18.00
CA VAL A 558 0.36 21.14 -17.12
C VAL A 558 -0.74 21.78 -16.28
N SER A 559 -0.50 22.92 -15.63
CA SER A 559 -1.50 23.62 -14.81
C SER A 559 -2.74 24.00 -15.63
N LYS A 560 -2.56 24.59 -16.82
CA LYS A 560 -3.67 24.92 -17.72
C LYS A 560 -4.44 23.68 -18.16
N TRP A 561 -3.73 22.60 -18.50
CA TRP A 561 -4.36 21.34 -18.88
C TRP A 561 -5.15 20.74 -17.71
N MET A 562 -4.59 20.76 -16.49
CA MET A 562 -5.28 20.28 -15.27
C MET A 562 -6.56 21.08 -15.03
N TRP A 563 -6.53 22.41 -15.09
CA TRP A 563 -7.71 23.24 -14.88
C TRP A 563 -8.77 22.99 -15.96
N ALA A 564 -8.36 22.91 -17.23
CA ALA A 564 -9.26 22.60 -18.34
C ALA A 564 -9.94 21.22 -18.17
N ASN A 565 -9.25 20.27 -17.52
CA ASN A 565 -9.76 18.94 -17.22
C ASN A 565 -10.37 18.79 -15.81
N LYS A 566 -10.57 19.92 -15.09
CA LYS A 566 -11.13 19.94 -13.73
C LYS A 566 -10.34 19.09 -12.73
N LEU A 567 -9.03 18.97 -12.93
CA LEU A 567 -8.08 18.34 -11.99
C LEU A 567 -7.33 19.41 -11.20
N LYS A 568 -6.84 19.06 -10.01
CA LYS A 568 -6.09 19.96 -9.13
C LYS A 568 -4.72 19.39 -8.80
N LEU A 569 -3.69 20.16 -9.11
CA LEU A 569 -2.33 19.90 -8.62
C LEU A 569 -2.23 20.27 -7.13
N ASN A 570 -1.30 19.62 -6.46
CA ASN A 570 -0.94 19.91 -5.09
C ASN A 570 0.48 20.50 -5.07
N ALA A 571 0.56 21.81 -5.25
CA ALA A 571 1.84 22.52 -5.35
C ALA A 571 2.72 22.31 -4.11
N ASP A 572 2.12 22.27 -2.91
CA ASP A 572 2.87 22.04 -1.65
C ASP A 572 3.57 20.68 -1.56
N LYS A 573 3.14 19.71 -2.39
CA LYS A 573 3.71 18.36 -2.46
C LYS A 573 4.39 18.06 -3.80
N THR A 574 4.43 19.03 -4.67
CA THR A 574 5.18 18.93 -5.92
C THR A 574 6.60 19.42 -5.67
N HIS A 575 7.58 18.55 -5.92
CA HIS A 575 8.97 18.81 -5.61
C HIS A 575 9.83 18.79 -6.88
N LEU A 576 10.92 19.55 -6.85
CA LEU A 576 11.97 19.54 -7.85
C LEU A 576 13.14 18.69 -7.35
N LEU A 577 13.72 17.88 -8.23
CA LEU A 577 14.99 17.19 -7.99
C LEU A 577 15.90 17.41 -9.20
N LEU A 578 17.11 17.89 -8.98
CA LEU A 578 18.14 17.91 -10.00
C LEU A 578 18.95 16.64 -9.97
N VAL A 579 19.10 15.98 -11.12
CA VAL A 579 19.89 14.76 -11.23
C VAL A 579 21.02 14.92 -12.24
N GLY A 580 22.20 14.38 -11.89
CA GLY A 580 23.40 14.47 -12.74
C GLY A 580 24.63 13.88 -12.07
N THR A 581 25.80 14.06 -12.66
CA THR A 581 27.05 13.68 -12.00
C THR A 581 27.34 14.58 -10.78
N ALA A 582 27.98 14.04 -9.75
CA ALA A 582 28.30 14.81 -8.55
C ALA A 582 29.15 16.07 -8.88
N GLU A 583 30.01 16.03 -9.91
CA GLU A 583 30.81 17.16 -10.37
C GLU A 583 29.91 18.24 -10.96
N ARG A 584 29.01 17.90 -11.84
CA ARG A 584 28.05 18.84 -12.44
C ARG A 584 27.13 19.45 -11.41
N LEU A 585 26.62 18.67 -10.47
CA LEU A 585 25.74 19.18 -9.41
C LEU A 585 26.46 20.16 -8.47
N ARG A 586 27.78 20.05 -8.29
CA ARG A 586 28.57 21.04 -7.53
C ARG A 586 28.71 22.39 -8.23
N THR A 587 28.54 22.45 -9.53
CA THR A 587 28.57 23.72 -10.29
C THR A 587 27.29 24.53 -10.14
N VAL A 588 26.21 23.88 -9.63
CA VAL A 588 24.92 24.55 -9.35
C VAL A 588 25.05 25.32 -8.05
N ARG A 589 25.26 26.63 -8.15
CA ARG A 589 25.45 27.51 -6.98
C ARG A 589 24.16 28.14 -6.48
N GLU A 590 23.16 28.27 -7.36
CA GLU A 590 21.88 28.91 -7.07
C GLU A 590 20.73 27.90 -7.27
N PRO A 591 19.63 28.02 -6.51
CA PRO A 591 18.45 27.24 -6.72
C PRO A 591 17.91 27.43 -8.15
N VAL A 592 17.45 26.39 -8.78
CA VAL A 592 16.78 26.48 -10.10
C VAL A 592 15.37 27.00 -9.89
N PRO A 593 15.06 28.20 -10.39
CA PRO A 593 13.72 28.77 -10.25
C PRO A 593 12.76 28.06 -11.20
N VAL A 594 12.00 27.10 -10.68
CA VAL A 594 10.88 26.48 -11.40
C VAL A 594 9.58 26.96 -10.77
N GLU A 595 8.77 27.65 -11.53
CA GLU A 595 7.50 28.19 -11.05
C GLU A 595 6.32 27.31 -11.48
N MET A 596 5.38 27.11 -10.55
CA MET A 596 4.12 26.42 -10.80
C MET A 596 2.99 27.07 -10.01
N GLU A 597 1.92 27.49 -10.69
CA GLU A 597 0.76 28.17 -10.08
C GLU A 597 1.14 29.38 -9.18
N GLY A 598 2.22 30.11 -9.54
CA GLY A 598 2.72 31.26 -8.78
C GLY A 598 3.58 30.91 -7.56
N LEU A 599 3.92 29.64 -7.39
CA LEU A 599 4.83 29.16 -6.34
C LEU A 599 6.13 28.67 -6.96
N THR A 600 7.26 29.00 -6.34
CA THR A 600 8.56 28.42 -6.68
C THR A 600 8.64 27.03 -6.04
N LEU A 601 8.93 26.01 -6.86
CA LEU A 601 9.04 24.63 -6.38
C LEU A 601 10.27 24.47 -5.48
N ALA A 602 10.08 23.87 -4.33
CA ALA A 602 11.18 23.52 -3.42
C ALA A 602 11.96 22.31 -3.94
N GLU A 603 13.29 22.32 -3.79
CA GLU A 603 14.08 21.11 -3.95
C GLU A 603 13.70 20.09 -2.88
N GLY A 604 13.71 18.82 -3.26
CA GLY A 604 13.46 17.73 -2.36
C GLY A 604 14.46 17.70 -1.19
N PRO A 605 14.02 17.30 0.02
CA PRO A 605 14.86 17.25 1.21
C PRO A 605 16.06 16.33 0.96
N ASP A 606 17.25 16.77 1.42
CA ASP A 606 18.52 16.02 1.29
C ASP A 606 18.89 15.64 -0.16
N LYS A 607 18.35 16.36 -1.16
CA LYS A 607 18.53 16.07 -2.59
C LYS A 607 18.15 14.62 -2.96
N CYS A 608 17.08 14.13 -2.36
CA CYS A 608 16.52 12.81 -2.53
C CYS A 608 15.01 12.85 -2.62
N GLU A 609 14.40 12.04 -3.48
CA GLU A 609 12.95 11.92 -3.60
C GLU A 609 12.47 10.47 -3.69
N LEU A 610 11.33 10.19 -3.06
CA LEU A 610 10.71 8.87 -3.09
C LEU A 610 9.78 8.74 -4.32
N LEU A 611 10.27 8.12 -5.37
CA LEU A 611 9.53 7.89 -6.59
C LEU A 611 9.08 6.42 -6.71
N LEU A 612 7.78 6.19 -6.82
CA LEU A 612 7.18 4.84 -6.94
C LEU A 612 7.72 3.83 -5.91
N GLY A 613 8.02 4.31 -4.69
CA GLY A 613 8.52 3.47 -3.60
C GLY A 613 10.01 3.19 -3.58
N VAL A 614 10.78 3.80 -4.49
CA VAL A 614 12.24 3.77 -4.57
C VAL A 614 12.80 5.16 -4.33
N MET A 615 13.83 5.29 -3.49
CA MET A 615 14.50 6.56 -3.21
C MET A 615 15.49 6.87 -4.34
N ILE A 616 15.26 7.98 -5.02
CA ILE A 616 16.13 8.52 -6.06
C ILE A 616 16.98 9.64 -5.45
N GLN A 617 18.29 9.60 -5.68
CA GLN A 617 19.25 10.60 -5.24
C GLN A 617 19.71 11.45 -6.42
N ALA A 618 20.03 12.70 -6.16
CA ALA A 618 20.51 13.67 -7.15
C ALA A 618 21.75 13.17 -7.93
N ASP A 619 22.67 12.52 -7.24
CA ASP A 619 23.92 11.96 -7.83
C ASP A 619 23.74 10.57 -8.47
N LEU A 620 22.49 10.12 -8.63
CA LEU A 620 22.13 8.81 -9.21
C LEU A 620 22.79 7.62 -8.52
N LYS A 621 23.13 7.76 -7.21
CA LYS A 621 23.57 6.67 -6.35
C LYS A 621 22.40 6.05 -5.60
N TRP A 622 22.67 4.95 -4.88
CA TRP A 622 21.62 4.13 -4.26
C TRP A 622 21.73 4.03 -2.74
N HIS A 623 22.62 4.82 -2.09
CA HIS A 623 22.80 4.75 -0.62
C HIS A 623 21.48 5.00 0.13
N GLY A 624 20.72 6.02 -0.25
CA GLY A 624 19.41 6.31 0.34
C GLY A 624 18.40 5.18 0.18
N GLN A 625 18.37 4.54 -0.99
CA GLN A 625 17.50 3.38 -1.24
C GLN A 625 17.91 2.17 -0.39
N PHE A 626 19.20 1.87 -0.29
CA PHE A 626 19.68 0.78 0.56
C PHE A 626 19.41 1.06 2.05
N GLY A 627 19.55 2.30 2.52
CA GLY A 627 19.18 2.70 3.86
C GLY A 627 17.71 2.36 4.19
N ILE A 628 16.77 2.77 3.31
CA ILE A 628 15.35 2.44 3.47
C ILE A 628 15.11 0.93 3.39
N LEU A 629 15.78 0.23 2.49
CA LEU A 629 15.68 -1.22 2.36
C LEU A 629 16.12 -1.92 3.64
N HIS A 630 17.27 -1.55 4.19
CA HIS A 630 17.82 -2.14 5.42
C HIS A 630 16.88 -1.95 6.61
N GLU A 631 16.31 -0.76 6.79
CA GLU A 631 15.34 -0.50 7.87
C GLU A 631 14.05 -1.34 7.70
N LYS A 632 13.54 -1.44 6.49
CA LYS A 632 12.40 -2.32 6.19
C LYS A 632 12.74 -3.79 6.49
N LEU A 633 13.91 -4.28 6.06
CA LEU A 633 14.35 -5.66 6.28
C LEU A 633 14.59 -5.96 7.76
N LYS A 634 15.22 -5.07 8.53
CA LYS A 634 15.39 -5.18 9.99
C LYS A 634 14.04 -5.31 10.70
N THR A 635 13.07 -4.48 10.33
CA THR A 635 11.70 -4.55 10.87
C THR A 635 11.03 -5.90 10.57
N ARG A 636 11.23 -6.44 9.35
CA ARG A 636 10.71 -7.77 8.98
C ARG A 636 11.39 -8.89 9.79
N LEU A 637 12.70 -8.82 9.97
CA LEU A 637 13.46 -9.78 10.79
C LEU A 637 12.95 -9.80 12.23
N ALA A 638 12.76 -8.63 12.84
CA ALA A 638 12.22 -8.54 14.21
C ALA A 638 10.84 -9.21 14.34
N GLY A 639 9.97 -9.06 13.33
CA GLY A 639 8.68 -9.76 13.29
C GLY A 639 8.85 -11.28 13.15
N LEU A 640 9.73 -11.75 12.26
CA LEU A 640 9.98 -13.16 12.03
C LEU A 640 10.60 -13.86 13.26
N MET A 641 11.49 -13.17 13.99
CA MET A 641 12.07 -13.68 15.23
C MET A 641 11.02 -14.03 16.28
N LYS A 642 9.92 -13.28 16.37
CA LYS A 642 8.81 -13.58 17.29
C LYS A 642 8.12 -14.90 16.96
N LEU A 643 8.18 -15.36 15.70
CA LEU A 643 7.55 -16.59 15.21
C LEU A 643 8.51 -17.78 15.13
N GLN A 644 9.83 -17.56 15.25
CA GLN A 644 10.88 -18.55 14.98
C GLN A 644 10.69 -19.90 15.69
N PHE A 645 10.24 -19.85 16.96
CA PHE A 645 10.05 -21.06 17.77
C PHE A 645 8.57 -21.47 17.91
N ILE A 646 7.69 -20.81 17.15
CA ILE A 646 6.25 -21.02 17.23
C ILE A 646 5.78 -21.88 16.06
N VAL A 647 6.33 -21.62 14.87
CA VAL A 647 5.87 -22.27 13.62
C VAL A 647 6.89 -23.29 13.10
N GLN A 648 6.40 -24.26 12.34
CA GLN A 648 7.24 -25.24 11.67
C GLN A 648 8.18 -24.60 10.66
N ARG A 649 9.34 -25.21 10.40
CA ARG A 649 10.39 -24.72 9.49
C ARG A 649 9.86 -24.38 8.09
N GLN A 650 9.03 -25.27 7.51
CA GLN A 650 8.48 -25.02 6.17
C GLN A 650 7.56 -23.80 6.14
N THR A 651 6.74 -23.61 7.16
CA THR A 651 5.90 -22.43 7.32
C THR A 651 6.74 -21.16 7.50
N MET A 652 7.81 -21.24 8.32
CA MET A 652 8.73 -20.13 8.52
C MET A 652 9.41 -19.73 7.20
N LYS A 653 9.83 -20.73 6.37
CA LYS A 653 10.38 -20.48 5.04
C LYS A 653 9.38 -19.69 4.17
N THR A 654 8.14 -20.13 4.07
CA THR A 654 7.09 -19.45 3.29
C THR A 654 6.83 -18.02 3.80
N LEU A 655 6.77 -17.84 5.12
CA LEU A 655 6.60 -16.52 5.73
C LEU A 655 7.79 -15.60 5.43
N THR A 656 9.01 -16.12 5.49
CA THR A 656 10.21 -15.34 5.22
C THR A 656 10.30 -14.97 3.74
N GLU A 657 10.01 -15.89 2.83
CA GLU A 657 9.95 -15.60 1.39
C GLU A 657 8.92 -14.53 1.06
N GLY A 658 7.77 -14.57 1.68
CA GLY A 658 6.72 -13.57 1.48
C GLY A 658 6.95 -12.23 2.18
N LEU A 659 7.61 -12.16 3.37
CA LEU A 659 7.81 -10.93 4.14
C LEU A 659 9.15 -10.26 3.88
N PHE A 660 10.20 -11.05 3.85
CA PHE A 660 11.56 -10.55 3.73
C PHE A 660 11.97 -10.49 2.25
N ASN A 661 11.91 -11.62 1.53
CA ASN A 661 12.36 -11.67 0.15
C ASN A 661 11.50 -10.80 -0.78
N SER A 662 10.19 -10.67 -0.54
CA SER A 662 9.33 -9.78 -1.33
C SER A 662 9.74 -8.30 -1.24
N VAL A 663 10.24 -7.86 -0.08
CA VAL A 663 10.77 -6.51 0.12
C VAL A 663 12.13 -6.37 -0.54
N LEU A 664 12.98 -7.38 -0.40
CA LEU A 664 14.32 -7.40 -0.99
C LEU A 664 14.30 -7.31 -2.52
N VAL A 665 13.38 -8.02 -3.18
CA VAL A 665 13.34 -8.08 -4.65
C VAL A 665 12.59 -6.92 -5.31
N TYR A 666 11.96 -6.03 -4.54
CA TYR A 666 11.22 -4.90 -5.11
C TYR A 666 12.15 -3.96 -5.87
N CYS A 667 11.95 -3.82 -7.16
CA CYS A 667 12.77 -3.03 -8.08
C CYS A 667 14.29 -3.37 -8.05
N LEU A 668 14.64 -4.56 -7.58
CA LEU A 668 16.05 -5.01 -7.46
C LEU A 668 16.86 -4.89 -8.79
N PRO A 669 16.31 -5.16 -9.99
CA PRO A 669 16.99 -4.92 -11.25
C PRO A 669 17.40 -3.47 -11.50
N LEU A 670 16.76 -2.51 -10.86
CA LEU A 670 17.06 -1.09 -11.03
C LEU A 670 18.31 -0.66 -10.23
N TYR A 671 18.39 -1.04 -8.96
CA TYR A 671 19.44 -0.57 -8.06
C TYR A 671 20.45 -1.64 -7.63
N GLY A 672 20.21 -2.89 -8.04
CA GLY A 672 21.05 -4.02 -7.62
C GLY A 672 22.49 -3.98 -8.16
N GLY A 673 22.76 -3.27 -9.26
CA GLY A 673 24.11 -3.00 -9.77
C GLY A 673 24.84 -1.88 -9.01
N GLY A 674 24.32 -1.40 -7.87
CA GLY A 674 24.88 -0.32 -7.07
C GLY A 674 26.12 -0.72 -6.25
N ASP A 675 26.36 0.01 -5.17
CA ASP A 675 27.53 -0.14 -4.30
C ASP A 675 27.65 -1.55 -3.71
N LYS A 676 28.85 -2.16 -3.85
CA LYS A 676 29.15 -3.52 -3.36
C LYS A 676 29.02 -3.63 -1.84
N GLY A 677 29.41 -2.59 -1.10
CA GLY A 677 29.29 -2.55 0.37
C GLY A 677 27.84 -2.64 0.84
N GLU A 678 26.93 -1.93 0.16
CA GLU A 678 25.49 -1.95 0.45
C GLU A 678 24.88 -3.33 0.14
N VAL A 679 25.29 -3.94 -0.96
CA VAL A 679 24.88 -5.29 -1.33
C VAL A 679 25.34 -6.30 -0.28
N GLN A 680 26.59 -6.17 0.21
CA GLN A 680 27.13 -7.01 1.28
C GLN A 680 26.40 -6.79 2.60
N ALA A 681 26.08 -5.56 2.97
CA ALA A 681 25.25 -5.28 4.15
C ALA A 681 23.86 -5.91 4.05
N THR A 682 23.26 -5.88 2.86
CA THR A 682 21.99 -6.57 2.58
C THR A 682 22.12 -8.08 2.72
N GLN A 683 23.26 -8.65 2.27
CA GLN A 683 23.56 -10.08 2.41
C GLN A 683 23.61 -10.51 3.89
N VAL A 684 24.18 -9.68 4.76
CA VAL A 684 24.19 -9.95 6.21
C VAL A 684 22.78 -10.07 6.77
N LEU A 685 21.85 -9.21 6.32
CA LEU A 685 20.45 -9.30 6.73
C LEU A 685 19.77 -10.56 6.19
N GLN A 686 20.06 -10.95 4.94
CA GLN A 686 19.55 -12.20 4.37
C GLN A 686 20.08 -13.43 5.11
N ASN A 687 21.36 -13.42 5.54
CA ASN A 687 21.95 -14.51 6.35
C ASN A 687 21.21 -14.66 7.68
N LYS A 688 20.85 -13.56 8.35
CA LYS A 688 20.02 -13.57 9.55
C LYS A 688 18.63 -14.17 9.27
N ALA A 689 18.03 -13.84 8.15
CA ALA A 689 16.76 -14.44 7.74
C ALA A 689 16.88 -15.95 7.53
N ALA A 690 17.96 -16.43 6.89
CA ALA A 690 18.25 -17.85 6.72
C ALA A 690 18.44 -18.56 8.06
N GLN A 691 19.18 -17.97 9.01
CA GLN A 691 19.34 -18.49 10.36
C GLN A 691 18.02 -18.64 11.11
N ILE A 692 17.12 -17.64 11.01
CA ILE A 692 15.78 -17.73 11.62
C ILE A 692 15.00 -18.92 11.08
N VAL A 693 15.02 -19.14 9.77
CA VAL A 693 14.28 -20.26 9.13
C VAL A 693 14.87 -21.61 9.47
N THR A 694 16.20 -21.71 9.43
CA THR A 694 16.91 -22.99 9.67
C THR A 694 17.09 -23.29 11.15
N GLN A 695 16.87 -22.30 12.03
CA GLN A 695 17.16 -22.35 13.47
C GLN A 695 18.64 -22.71 13.75
N SER A 696 19.53 -22.32 12.85
CA SER A 696 20.95 -22.60 12.92
C SER A 696 21.66 -21.66 13.91
N PRO A 697 22.75 -22.10 14.55
CA PRO A 697 23.54 -21.26 15.44
C PRO A 697 24.18 -20.08 14.67
N PRO A 698 24.59 -19.02 15.36
CA PRO A 698 25.16 -17.81 14.72
C PRO A 698 26.39 -18.07 13.81
N ARG A 699 27.17 -19.12 14.11
CA ARG A 699 28.37 -19.49 13.34
C ARG A 699 28.13 -20.63 12.35
N ALA A 700 26.86 -20.99 12.04
CA ALA A 700 26.58 -22.05 11.08
C ALA A 700 27.09 -21.70 9.69
N HIS A 701 27.55 -22.74 8.98
CA HIS A 701 28.07 -22.58 7.60
C HIS A 701 26.97 -22.06 6.69
N ARG A 702 27.25 -20.97 5.98
CA ARG A 702 26.26 -20.21 5.20
C ARG A 702 25.73 -21.01 4.02
N ASP A 703 26.62 -21.69 3.29
CA ASP A 703 26.24 -22.46 2.10
C ASP A 703 25.25 -23.56 2.42
N THR A 704 25.48 -24.30 3.54
CA THR A 704 24.57 -25.35 3.99
C THR A 704 23.17 -24.80 4.26
N MET A 705 23.05 -23.59 4.85
CA MET A 705 21.74 -22.96 5.08
C MET A 705 21.04 -22.63 3.76
N TYR A 706 21.75 -22.04 2.79
CA TYR A 706 21.20 -21.65 1.50
C TYR A 706 20.82 -22.88 0.65
N ASP A 707 21.61 -23.94 0.68
CA ASP A 707 21.29 -25.19 -0.02
C ASP A 707 20.05 -25.85 0.55
N ASN A 708 19.95 -25.96 1.87
CA ASN A 708 18.77 -26.47 2.57
C ASN A 708 17.50 -25.68 2.30
N LEU A 709 17.62 -24.37 2.07
CA LEU A 709 16.48 -23.48 1.75
C LEU A 709 16.22 -23.43 0.24
N GLY A 710 17.19 -23.82 -0.59
CA GLY A 710 17.14 -23.63 -2.04
C GLY A 710 17.13 -22.16 -2.45
N TRP A 711 17.64 -21.27 -1.59
CA TRP A 711 17.70 -19.84 -1.83
C TRP A 711 18.88 -19.44 -2.71
N LEU A 712 18.71 -18.30 -3.35
CA LEU A 712 19.80 -17.53 -3.97
C LEU A 712 20.29 -16.48 -2.98
N ASN A 713 21.58 -16.17 -2.97
CA ASN A 713 22.10 -15.02 -2.23
C ASN A 713 21.74 -13.70 -2.92
N VAL A 714 22.07 -12.55 -2.32
CA VAL A 714 21.68 -11.24 -2.82
C VAL A 714 22.25 -11.01 -4.24
N ASN A 715 23.54 -11.28 -4.49
CA ASN A 715 24.16 -11.14 -5.80
C ASN A 715 23.47 -12.03 -6.86
N GLN A 716 23.21 -13.27 -6.51
CA GLN A 716 22.49 -14.22 -7.35
C GLN A 716 21.05 -13.78 -7.63
N MET A 717 20.36 -13.19 -6.63
CA MET A 717 19.01 -12.65 -6.79
C MET A 717 18.99 -11.43 -7.72
N ILE A 718 19.96 -10.54 -7.61
CA ILE A 718 20.13 -9.40 -8.50
C ILE A 718 20.20 -9.88 -9.95
N VAL A 719 21.15 -10.75 -10.27
CA VAL A 719 21.33 -11.31 -11.62
C VAL A 719 20.07 -12.06 -12.08
N TYR A 720 19.50 -12.91 -11.21
CA TYR A 720 18.29 -13.68 -11.53
C TYR A 720 17.10 -12.79 -11.93
N HIS A 721 16.80 -11.76 -11.12
CA HIS A 721 15.66 -10.87 -11.38
C HIS A 721 15.89 -9.97 -12.59
N THR A 722 17.12 -9.57 -12.84
CA THR A 722 17.50 -8.82 -14.05
C THR A 722 17.29 -9.65 -15.30
N LEU A 723 17.85 -10.86 -15.34
CA LEU A 723 17.69 -11.77 -16.47
C LEU A 723 16.22 -12.14 -16.72
N LEU A 724 15.44 -12.28 -15.65
CA LEU A 724 14.00 -12.50 -15.77
C LEU A 724 13.27 -11.30 -16.37
N THR A 725 13.72 -10.09 -16.07
CA THR A 725 13.16 -8.86 -16.65
C THR A 725 13.52 -8.75 -18.14
N VAL A 726 14.79 -8.97 -18.51
CA VAL A 726 15.23 -9.01 -19.91
C VAL A 726 14.47 -10.08 -20.72
N TYR A 727 14.31 -11.28 -20.15
CA TYR A 727 13.52 -12.35 -20.79
C TYR A 727 12.08 -11.94 -21.08
N ARG A 728 11.41 -11.29 -20.09
CA ARG A 728 10.03 -10.84 -20.27
C ARG A 728 9.91 -9.79 -21.36
N ILE A 729 10.80 -8.80 -21.38
CA ILE A 729 10.85 -7.77 -22.42
C ILE A 729 11.02 -8.42 -23.79
N ARG A 730 11.97 -9.36 -23.93
CA ARG A 730 12.19 -10.10 -25.18
C ARG A 730 10.98 -10.89 -25.65
N GLN A 731 10.25 -11.54 -24.74
CA GLN A 731 9.09 -12.37 -25.10
C GLN A 731 7.84 -11.57 -25.47
N SER A 732 7.65 -10.41 -24.86
CA SER A 732 6.45 -9.58 -25.06
C SER A 732 6.69 -8.42 -26.03
N SER A 733 7.94 -8.07 -26.32
CA SER A 733 8.34 -6.81 -26.97
C SER A 733 7.73 -5.59 -26.28
N GLU A 734 7.41 -5.72 -24.99
CA GLU A 734 6.82 -4.68 -24.16
C GLU A 734 7.55 -4.56 -22.81
N PRO A 735 7.69 -3.36 -22.27
CA PRO A 735 7.28 -2.08 -22.88
C PRO A 735 8.18 -1.75 -24.09
N GLU A 736 7.59 -1.11 -25.10
CA GLU A 736 8.26 -0.77 -26.37
C GLU A 736 9.60 -0.08 -26.17
N TYR A 737 9.64 0.94 -25.31
CA TYR A 737 10.85 1.71 -25.01
C TYR A 737 12.00 0.86 -24.42
N LEU A 738 11.73 -0.21 -23.67
CA LEU A 738 12.78 -1.13 -23.20
C LEU A 738 13.14 -2.15 -24.28
N ALA A 739 12.18 -2.56 -25.10
CA ALA A 739 12.44 -3.45 -26.22
C ALA A 739 13.32 -2.78 -27.29
N GLU A 740 13.11 -1.48 -27.54
CA GLU A 740 13.93 -0.66 -28.44
C GLU A 740 15.36 -0.46 -27.93
N GLN A 741 15.54 -0.32 -26.61
CA GLN A 741 16.85 -0.19 -25.99
C GLN A 741 17.61 -1.53 -25.91
N LEU A 742 16.89 -2.63 -25.72
CA LEU A 742 17.44 -3.98 -25.68
C LEU A 742 17.28 -4.64 -27.05
N GLN A 743 18.00 -4.15 -28.07
CA GLN A 743 17.95 -4.74 -29.39
C GLN A 743 18.62 -6.10 -29.40
N PHE A 744 17.86 -7.14 -29.78
CA PHE A 744 18.33 -8.52 -29.81
C PHE A 744 18.76 -8.91 -31.22
N ASP A 745 19.97 -9.43 -31.35
CA ASP A 745 20.43 -10.10 -32.59
C ASP A 745 19.59 -11.38 -32.81
N ASN A 746 18.96 -11.45 -33.96
CA ASN A 746 18.08 -12.58 -34.33
C ASN A 746 18.84 -13.90 -34.49
N ARG A 747 20.14 -13.87 -34.78
CA ARG A 747 20.97 -15.07 -35.05
C ARG A 747 21.32 -15.80 -33.77
N ASN A 748 21.88 -15.10 -32.78
CA ASN A 748 22.39 -15.68 -31.53
C ASN A 748 21.61 -15.29 -30.29
N GLY A 749 20.65 -14.36 -30.41
CA GLY A 749 19.82 -13.84 -29.33
C GLY A 749 20.57 -13.00 -28.29
N ARG A 750 21.75 -12.49 -28.64
CA ARG A 750 22.52 -11.53 -27.86
C ARG A 750 21.90 -10.14 -27.94
N VAL A 751 22.21 -9.28 -26.95
CA VAL A 751 21.80 -7.89 -26.96
C VAL A 751 22.91 -7.02 -27.56
N ILE A 752 22.55 -6.09 -28.42
CA ILE A 752 23.47 -5.08 -28.94
C ILE A 752 23.65 -4.03 -27.84
N VAL A 753 24.81 -4.03 -27.17
CA VAL A 753 25.09 -3.11 -26.05
C VAL A 753 25.68 -1.82 -26.60
N PRO A 754 25.13 -0.65 -26.25
CA PRO A 754 25.79 0.63 -26.55
C PRO A 754 27.12 0.74 -25.81
N ASN A 755 28.17 1.19 -26.50
CA ASN A 755 29.49 1.36 -25.88
C ASN A 755 29.58 2.68 -25.10
N TRP A 756 29.29 2.65 -23.80
CA TRP A 756 29.39 3.81 -22.90
C TRP A 756 30.58 3.65 -21.97
N LYS A 757 31.45 4.67 -21.90
CA LYS A 757 32.77 4.59 -21.23
C LYS A 757 32.77 4.95 -19.73
N LEU A 758 31.71 5.51 -19.19
CA LEU A 758 31.68 5.98 -17.80
C LEU A 758 31.13 4.90 -16.86
N ASP A 759 31.71 4.80 -15.65
CA ASP A 759 31.22 3.90 -14.57
C ASP A 759 29.73 4.11 -14.23
N LEU A 760 29.26 5.35 -14.33
CA LEU A 760 27.86 5.67 -14.15
C LEU A 760 26.96 4.94 -15.17
N ALA A 761 27.41 4.80 -16.40
CA ALA A 761 26.71 4.09 -17.47
C ALA A 761 26.52 2.60 -17.16
N GLN A 762 27.49 1.98 -16.50
CA GLN A 762 27.40 0.55 -16.11
C GLN A 762 26.29 0.28 -15.11
N ARG A 763 25.72 1.32 -14.47
CA ARG A 763 24.57 1.22 -13.56
C ARG A 763 23.23 1.22 -14.31
N SER A 764 23.21 1.60 -15.59
CA SER A 764 22.01 1.52 -16.43
C SER A 764 21.58 0.08 -16.61
N PHE A 765 20.28 -0.19 -16.42
CA PHE A 765 19.71 -1.52 -16.62
C PHE A 765 19.96 -2.05 -18.04
N CYS A 766 19.91 -1.18 -19.05
CA CYS A 766 20.12 -1.57 -20.44
C CYS A 766 21.54 -2.05 -20.70
N ILE A 767 22.53 -1.59 -19.95
CA ILE A 767 23.92 -2.04 -20.10
C ILE A 767 24.20 -3.29 -19.28
N TRP A 768 24.04 -3.22 -17.96
CA TRP A 768 24.38 -4.35 -17.12
C TRP A 768 23.42 -5.54 -17.27
N GLY A 769 22.15 -5.27 -17.62
CA GLY A 769 21.18 -6.30 -17.97
C GLY A 769 21.51 -7.00 -19.28
N ALA A 770 21.98 -6.27 -20.29
CA ALA A 770 22.45 -6.81 -21.53
C ALA A 770 23.72 -7.64 -21.34
N ASP A 771 24.73 -7.13 -20.62
CA ASP A 771 25.95 -7.87 -20.28
C ASP A 771 25.63 -9.17 -19.52
N SER A 772 24.76 -9.08 -18.51
CA SER A 772 24.33 -10.27 -17.78
C SER A 772 23.61 -11.29 -18.67
N TRP A 773 22.81 -10.82 -19.64
CA TRP A 773 22.07 -11.65 -20.58
C TRP A 773 23.03 -12.38 -21.55
N ASP A 774 24.01 -11.68 -22.04
CA ASP A 774 24.96 -12.24 -23.04
C ASP A 774 25.91 -13.30 -22.45
N ARG A 775 26.10 -13.28 -21.13
CA ARG A 775 26.82 -14.34 -20.40
C ARG A 775 26.02 -15.65 -20.30
N LEU A 776 24.70 -15.63 -20.53
CA LEU A 776 23.87 -16.84 -20.47
C LEU A 776 24.23 -17.76 -21.67
N PRO A 777 24.25 -19.09 -21.45
CA PRO A 777 24.33 -20.06 -22.55
C PRO A 777 23.18 -19.91 -23.54
N GLU A 778 23.45 -20.12 -24.81
CA GLU A 778 22.51 -19.93 -25.92
C GLU A 778 21.20 -20.74 -25.73
N HIS A 779 21.30 -21.98 -25.26
CA HIS A 779 20.15 -22.84 -25.04
C HIS A 779 19.19 -22.29 -23.96
N ILE A 780 19.71 -21.54 -22.98
CA ILE A 780 18.90 -20.85 -21.98
C ILE A 780 18.27 -19.60 -22.59
N ARG A 781 19.05 -18.78 -23.32
CA ARG A 781 18.53 -17.57 -23.98
C ARG A 781 17.42 -17.89 -24.99
N LYS A 782 17.50 -19.00 -25.72
CA LYS A 782 16.52 -19.44 -26.73
C LYS A 782 15.29 -20.16 -26.12
N ALA A 783 15.20 -20.32 -24.80
CA ALA A 783 14.07 -20.99 -24.16
C ALA A 783 12.74 -20.24 -24.39
N ARG A 784 11.77 -20.87 -25.08
CA ARG A 784 10.46 -20.27 -25.39
C ARG A 784 9.50 -20.27 -24.19
N LYS A 785 9.58 -21.26 -23.29
CA LYS A 785 8.70 -21.39 -22.14
C LYS A 785 9.36 -20.80 -20.90
N ILE A 786 8.68 -19.88 -20.22
CA ILE A 786 9.17 -19.21 -19.00
C ILE A 786 9.59 -20.18 -17.89
N GLY A 787 8.91 -21.33 -17.76
CA GLY A 787 9.27 -22.37 -16.79
C GLY A 787 10.65 -22.97 -17.06
N LYS A 788 10.92 -23.36 -18.33
CA LYS A 788 12.22 -23.87 -18.75
C LYS A 788 13.33 -22.82 -18.58
N PHE A 789 13.04 -21.57 -18.97
CA PHE A 789 13.97 -20.45 -18.77
C PHE A 789 14.33 -20.27 -17.30
N LYS A 790 13.33 -20.18 -16.39
CA LYS A 790 13.56 -20.00 -14.96
C LYS A 790 14.40 -21.11 -14.35
N THR A 791 14.16 -22.37 -14.72
CA THR A 791 14.89 -23.52 -14.19
C THR A 791 16.34 -23.49 -14.64
N GLY A 792 16.59 -23.36 -15.96
CA GLY A 792 17.94 -23.31 -16.52
C GLY A 792 18.74 -22.11 -15.99
N MET A 793 18.13 -20.94 -15.99
CA MET A 793 18.74 -19.71 -15.47
C MET A 793 19.08 -19.82 -13.98
N LYS A 794 18.19 -20.38 -13.14
CA LYS A 794 18.46 -20.54 -11.70
C LYS A 794 19.65 -21.45 -11.45
N GLN A 795 19.76 -22.52 -12.23
CA GLN A 795 20.89 -23.44 -12.15
C GLN A 795 22.18 -22.74 -12.60
N TRP A 796 22.17 -22.05 -13.73
CA TRP A 796 23.32 -21.30 -14.24
C TRP A 796 23.79 -20.23 -13.24
N VAL A 797 22.87 -19.44 -12.68
CA VAL A 797 23.19 -18.40 -11.68
C VAL A 797 23.86 -19.01 -10.45
N LYS A 798 23.39 -20.14 -9.97
CA LYS A 798 24.01 -20.83 -8.82
C LYS A 798 25.44 -21.29 -9.10
N GLN A 799 25.74 -21.67 -10.33
CA GLN A 799 27.06 -22.20 -10.74
C GLN A 799 28.05 -21.10 -11.08
N ASN A 800 27.59 -19.99 -11.68
CA ASN A 800 28.46 -19.00 -12.30
C ASN A 800 28.55 -17.67 -11.53
N ILE A 801 27.62 -17.41 -10.60
CA ILE A 801 27.64 -16.21 -9.77
C ILE A 801 28.10 -16.59 -8.35
N PRO A 802 29.21 -16.00 -7.86
CA PRO A 802 29.74 -16.31 -6.53
C PRO A 802 28.67 -16.15 -5.44
N ARG A 803 28.66 -17.06 -4.48
CA ARG A 803 27.74 -16.98 -3.36
C ARG A 803 28.14 -15.90 -2.38
N PHE A 804 29.42 -15.77 -2.13
CA PHE A 804 29.99 -14.82 -1.17
C PHE A 804 31.30 -14.30 -1.75
N GLU A 805 31.49 -13.00 -1.79
CA GLU A 805 32.83 -12.44 -2.00
C GLU A 805 33.64 -12.73 -0.73
N GLN A 806 34.84 -13.24 -0.92
CA GLN A 806 35.80 -13.51 0.16
C GLN A 806 36.24 -12.23 0.83
#